data_05274f40d63546f6d3d03f02d4f2d89b
#
_entry.id   05274f40d63546f6d3d03f02d4f2d89b
#
_cell.length_a   1.000
_cell.length_b   1.000
_cell.length_c   1.000
_cell.angle_alpha   90.00
_cell.angle_beta   90.00
_cell.angle_gamma   90.00
#
_symmetry.space_group_name_H-M   'P 1'
#
loop_
_entity.id
_entity.type
_entity.pdbx_description
1 polymer ?
#
loop_
_entity_poly.entity_id
_entity_poly.type
_entity_poly.pdbx_seq_one_letter_code
_entity_poly.pdbx_strand_id
1 'polypeptide(L)'
;MIIIYYTNQYYFSVIISVYNSGRYLNESIGSLINQTIGFENIQIILVNDGSTDNSENICLKYKELYNNIIYVKIPHYGVSKARNIGMTYAKGLYINFLDSDDKWESNAFKYVALFFKLYKNIDIISCRIKYFESWNHYHFLDYKFKQTRLVNLTQEYNCIQLSASSSFFRSSSIKGKYFTEGVFSGEDIRFIFNILLIKPLLIFIKEAIYYYRKRSDSTSAIQNTEINKNFYIWTIQYVQQYLIDKSISLYKKIVPFIQFYIAYETLFRIESKAYKFLDSNNYIKYCNAIESLLNQIEEKFFLEQLIFPIILKLFALSIKNKSDINKQLILRNESIIYSNYILLNLNKYKYLIIWRIVDISNNILHLEGEDKSFLSREKYFYFCKISNQKYYPKYNYYSVYDFMTMFGNINEGRVISFDIPLKKNNNNQVNFFISYNNKIIEIFPSFGKFSHMSSLSHSYYTKENFILKKINNKLAIYPYQHNLENSFENLYCIELKKINKEKIIDLRTQHFEYKRNNLNKNYKIWMITDRPDQAQDNGEYFFRYLNKLKPKGIIFYFAIKNDSFDYHRLRNLNNIIDLNSEDYLKFLLKSDKLITSCSELFIKNPIGEDGKYISDFYNFDYIYLNNGIIKDDLTKYLNKITQKFSTIITSSKKEYNSILNNLYGYKENNLLLTGLPRYDNLFRLKKLIQTEKFILIFPTWRMNIKGTRDLVNHNSIKSEHFKNSIYFQFYNNLINNKELLQIMNKYEYKGIFCLHPNFIAQKRYFIDNNIIQIKEICNNQKILLKTSLLITDYSSVFFDFGFIEKPILYIHFDYDEYRRNHFPEGYFNYKKDGFGPVCYDSKCLIKNVEYQLKNKCKLKKIYSKRIKQFFRYIDDKNSMRVFKGIIKYKNYIFKKTYYFSSKIFLILFLVVCIKIYFIF
;
A
#
# COMPACT_ATOMS: atom_id res chain seq x y z
N MET A 1 -16.97 -24.19 46.76
CA MET A 1 -15.51 -24.47 46.70
C MET A 1 -15.34 -25.99 46.75
N ILE A 2 -15.24 -26.67 45.60
CA ILE A 2 -15.04 -28.14 45.58
C ILE A 2 -13.57 -28.32 45.22
N ILE A 3 -12.74 -28.64 46.23
CA ILE A 3 -11.36 -29.03 46.05
C ILE A 3 -11.36 -30.46 45.49
N ILE A 4 -11.06 -30.64 44.24
CA ILE A 4 -10.84 -31.94 43.61
C ILE A 4 -9.31 -32.12 43.62
N TYR A 5 -8.83 -33.07 44.41
CA TYR A 5 -7.45 -33.53 44.39
C TYR A 5 -7.17 -34.21 43.05
N TYR A 6 -6.50 -33.51 42.15
CA TYR A 6 -5.92 -34.10 40.95
C TYR A 6 -4.46 -34.50 41.23
N THR A 7 -4.07 -35.67 40.73
CA THR A 7 -2.68 -36.18 40.79
C THR A 7 -1.70 -35.35 39.96
N ASN A 8 -2.18 -34.39 39.13
CA ASN A 8 -1.37 -33.45 38.37
C ASN A 8 -1.20 -32.15 39.16
N GLN A 9 0.02 -31.64 39.21
CA GLN A 9 0.42 -30.45 39.96
C GLN A 9 -0.18 -29.13 39.40
N TYR A 10 -0.58 -29.07 38.11
CA TYR A 10 -1.07 -27.86 37.44
C TYR A 10 -2.28 -28.14 36.53
N TYR A 11 -3.14 -27.13 36.34
CA TYR A 11 -4.19 -27.17 35.32
C TYR A 11 -3.61 -27.01 33.93
N PHE A 12 -2.71 -26.04 33.76
CA PHE A 12 -2.11 -25.72 32.47
C PHE A 12 -0.59 -25.82 32.53
N SER A 13 0.00 -26.29 31.45
CA SER A 13 1.41 -26.06 31.12
C SER A 13 1.48 -25.19 29.87
N VAL A 14 2.12 -24.03 29.99
CA VAL A 14 2.32 -23.11 28.88
C VAL A 14 3.78 -23.17 28.46
N ILE A 15 4.02 -23.57 27.22
CA ILE A 15 5.33 -23.68 26.64
C ILE A 15 5.60 -22.40 25.82
N ILE A 16 6.65 -21.67 26.14
CA ILE A 16 7.09 -20.48 25.44
C ILE A 16 8.42 -20.77 24.77
N SER A 17 8.45 -20.80 23.42
CA SER A 17 9.68 -20.86 22.64
C SER A 17 10.25 -19.45 22.52
N VAL A 18 11.48 -19.28 23.05
CA VAL A 18 12.14 -17.97 23.16
C VAL A 18 13.32 -17.90 22.21
N TYR A 19 13.27 -16.98 21.25
CA TYR A 19 14.42 -16.68 20.39
C TYR A 19 14.44 -15.18 20.08
N ASN A 20 15.46 -14.48 20.57
CA ASN A 20 15.68 -13.05 20.35
C ASN A 20 14.42 -12.17 20.56
N SER A 21 13.71 -12.40 21.65
CA SER A 21 12.43 -11.76 22.00
C SER A 21 12.45 -10.92 23.27
N GLY A 22 13.63 -10.54 23.76
CA GLY A 22 13.81 -9.80 25.02
C GLY A 22 12.98 -8.52 25.13
N ARG A 23 12.65 -7.88 24.00
CA ARG A 23 11.76 -6.70 23.95
C ARG A 23 10.32 -7.00 24.37
N TYR A 24 9.82 -8.20 24.11
CA TYR A 24 8.40 -8.55 24.24
C TYR A 24 8.11 -9.53 25.37
N LEU A 25 9.12 -10.29 25.80
CA LEU A 25 9.00 -11.44 26.68
C LEU A 25 8.37 -11.10 28.04
N ASN A 26 8.66 -9.91 28.60
CA ASN A 26 8.04 -9.45 29.84
C ASN A 26 6.52 -9.30 29.73
N GLU A 27 6.01 -8.82 28.59
CA GLU A 27 4.58 -8.66 28.35
C GLU A 27 3.90 -10.03 28.16
N SER A 28 4.58 -10.94 27.47
CA SER A 28 4.12 -12.31 27.24
C SER A 28 3.98 -13.07 28.56
N ILE A 29 5.04 -13.18 29.35
CA ILE A 29 5.04 -13.85 30.68
C ILE A 29 4.08 -13.14 31.63
N GLY A 30 4.08 -11.80 31.66
CA GLY A 30 3.16 -11.02 32.51
C GLY A 30 1.69 -11.32 32.23
N SER A 31 1.33 -11.62 30.97
CA SER A 31 -0.05 -12.00 30.63
C SER A 31 -0.51 -13.33 31.22
N LEU A 32 0.43 -14.24 31.52
CA LEU A 32 0.15 -15.52 32.19
C LEU A 32 0.09 -15.35 33.71
N ILE A 33 0.95 -14.53 34.29
CA ILE A 33 0.95 -14.23 35.73
C ILE A 33 -0.36 -13.57 36.15
N ASN A 34 -0.92 -12.72 35.28
CA ASN A 34 -2.16 -11.97 35.52
C ASN A 34 -3.44 -12.73 35.12
N GLN A 35 -3.40 -14.05 34.93
CA GLN A 35 -4.60 -14.83 34.62
C GLN A 35 -5.52 -14.99 35.85
N THR A 36 -6.81 -14.74 35.67
CA THR A 36 -7.82 -14.78 36.72
C THR A 36 -8.12 -16.19 37.27
N ILE A 37 -7.62 -17.25 36.64
CA ILE A 37 -7.67 -18.61 37.16
C ILE A 37 -6.70 -18.85 38.34
N GLY A 38 -5.75 -17.92 38.56
CA GLY A 38 -4.67 -18.04 39.54
C GLY A 38 -3.38 -18.60 38.90
N PHE A 39 -2.28 -17.89 39.12
CA PHE A 39 -0.98 -18.22 38.54
C PHE A 39 -0.42 -19.56 39.08
N GLU A 40 -0.77 -19.96 40.28
CA GLU A 40 -0.45 -21.24 40.88
C GLU A 40 -0.97 -22.45 40.09
N ASN A 41 -2.01 -22.27 39.30
CA ASN A 41 -2.60 -23.28 38.41
C ASN A 41 -1.88 -23.40 37.04
N ILE A 42 -0.89 -22.55 36.76
CA ILE A 42 -0.21 -22.47 35.49
C ILE A 42 1.29 -22.76 35.67
N GLN A 43 1.77 -23.79 35.03
CA GLN A 43 3.20 -24.06 34.83
C GLN A 43 3.68 -23.33 33.56
N ILE A 44 4.75 -22.57 33.65
CA ILE A 44 5.40 -21.94 32.47
C ILE A 44 6.71 -22.68 32.18
N ILE A 45 6.93 -23.03 30.93
CA ILE A 45 8.14 -23.68 30.44
C ILE A 45 8.77 -22.76 29.39
N LEU A 46 9.85 -22.08 29.79
CA LEU A 46 10.62 -21.17 28.93
C LEU A 46 11.72 -21.98 28.25
N VAL A 47 11.61 -22.20 26.94
CA VAL A 47 12.63 -22.90 26.16
C VAL A 47 13.39 -21.87 25.31
N ASN A 48 14.59 -21.52 25.75
CA ASN A 48 15.48 -20.59 25.06
C ASN A 48 16.22 -21.32 23.93
N ASP A 49 15.84 -21.01 22.70
CA ASP A 49 16.36 -21.61 21.46
C ASP A 49 17.60 -20.85 20.95
N GLY A 50 18.61 -20.70 21.83
CA GLY A 50 19.89 -20.09 21.46
C GLY A 50 19.84 -18.58 21.24
N SER A 51 19.07 -17.82 22.02
CA SER A 51 19.00 -16.37 21.92
C SER A 51 20.34 -15.69 22.16
N THR A 52 20.58 -14.60 21.44
CA THR A 52 21.80 -13.77 21.49
C THR A 52 21.54 -12.36 22.02
N ASP A 53 20.28 -12.06 22.37
CA ASP A 53 19.86 -10.79 22.98
C ASP A 53 19.65 -10.95 24.51
N ASN A 54 18.96 -10.00 25.13
CA ASN A 54 18.69 -10.03 26.58
C ASN A 54 17.59 -11.05 27.01
N SER A 55 17.11 -11.91 26.11
CA SER A 55 16.04 -12.88 26.41
C SER A 55 16.41 -13.85 27.53
N GLU A 56 17.65 -14.35 27.55
CA GLU A 56 18.13 -15.28 28.55
C GLU A 56 18.05 -14.70 29.95
N ASN A 57 18.55 -13.48 30.16
CA ASN A 57 18.52 -12.82 31.47
C ASN A 57 17.09 -12.63 31.99
N ILE A 58 16.15 -12.33 31.10
CA ILE A 58 14.73 -12.21 31.47
C ILE A 58 14.18 -13.58 31.90
N CYS A 59 14.46 -14.65 31.16
CA CYS A 59 14.00 -16.00 31.50
C CYS A 59 14.53 -16.43 32.88
N LEU A 60 15.82 -16.22 33.14
CA LEU A 60 16.45 -16.59 34.42
C LEU A 60 15.85 -15.81 35.58
N LYS A 61 15.63 -14.50 35.43
CA LYS A 61 14.96 -13.67 36.41
C LYS A 61 13.58 -14.21 36.77
N TYR A 62 12.73 -14.62 35.82
CA TYR A 62 11.41 -15.15 36.10
C TYR A 62 11.48 -16.54 36.75
N LYS A 63 12.44 -17.39 36.35
CA LYS A 63 12.68 -18.70 36.98
C LYS A 63 13.06 -18.56 38.45
N GLU A 64 13.87 -17.54 38.81
CA GLU A 64 14.27 -17.25 40.17
C GLU A 64 13.09 -16.74 41.03
N LEU A 65 12.20 -15.95 40.45
CA LEU A 65 11.06 -15.36 41.14
C LEU A 65 9.92 -16.36 41.38
N TYR A 66 9.76 -17.41 40.55
CA TYR A 66 8.57 -18.26 40.57
C TYR A 66 8.91 -19.76 40.42
N ASN A 67 8.50 -20.58 41.39
CA ASN A 67 8.75 -22.03 41.43
C ASN A 67 8.00 -22.84 40.36
N ASN A 68 6.93 -22.28 39.75
CA ASN A 68 6.15 -22.88 38.69
C ASN A 68 6.68 -22.51 37.26
N ILE A 69 7.82 -21.85 37.19
CA ILE A 69 8.52 -21.54 35.95
C ILE A 69 9.75 -22.44 35.78
N ILE A 70 9.81 -23.16 34.68
CA ILE A 70 10.95 -23.97 34.26
C ILE A 70 11.71 -23.24 33.14
N TYR A 71 13.02 -23.19 33.20
CA TYR A 71 13.88 -22.68 32.16
C TYR A 71 14.74 -23.81 31.58
N VAL A 72 14.74 -23.88 30.23
CA VAL A 72 15.55 -24.83 29.44
C VAL A 72 16.28 -24.08 28.36
N LYS A 73 17.58 -24.27 28.21
CA LYS A 73 18.42 -23.70 27.16
C LYS A 73 18.80 -24.77 26.16
N ILE A 74 18.65 -24.50 24.89
CA ILE A 74 19.03 -25.37 23.79
C ILE A 74 19.81 -24.57 22.73
N PRO A 75 20.63 -25.20 21.89
CA PRO A 75 21.13 -24.58 20.67
C PRO A 75 19.98 -24.20 19.73
N HIS A 76 20.21 -23.25 18.81
CA HIS A 76 19.16 -22.83 17.89
C HIS A 76 18.75 -23.94 16.90
N TYR A 77 17.66 -24.63 17.21
CA TYR A 77 17.08 -25.72 16.41
C TYR A 77 15.70 -25.36 15.81
N GLY A 78 15.16 -24.19 16.13
CA GLY A 78 13.87 -23.71 15.65
C GLY A 78 12.68 -24.06 16.56
N VAL A 79 11.57 -23.36 16.30
CA VAL A 79 10.35 -23.36 17.15
C VAL A 79 9.78 -24.77 17.40
N SER A 80 9.76 -25.64 16.39
CA SER A 80 9.23 -27.01 16.51
C SER A 80 10.00 -27.82 17.55
N LYS A 81 11.34 -27.76 17.50
CA LYS A 81 12.19 -28.46 18.48
C LYS A 81 12.03 -27.90 19.89
N ALA A 82 11.98 -26.58 20.00
CA ALA A 82 11.76 -25.91 21.28
C ALA A 82 10.41 -26.32 21.92
N ARG A 83 9.33 -26.33 21.14
CA ARG A 83 8.00 -26.81 21.59
C ARG A 83 8.02 -28.30 21.97
N ASN A 84 8.67 -29.15 21.17
CA ASN A 84 8.82 -30.59 21.47
C ASN A 84 9.56 -30.84 22.79
N ILE A 85 10.66 -30.13 23.01
CA ILE A 85 11.39 -30.21 24.28
C ILE A 85 10.55 -29.67 25.43
N GLY A 86 9.86 -28.53 25.25
CA GLY A 86 8.96 -28.02 26.28
C GLY A 86 7.86 -28.98 26.67
N MET A 87 7.31 -29.76 25.75
CA MET A 87 6.31 -30.80 26.04
C MET A 87 6.82 -31.89 26.98
N THR A 88 8.12 -32.19 27.01
CA THR A 88 8.69 -33.21 27.90
C THR A 88 8.68 -32.78 29.37
N TYR A 89 8.62 -31.48 29.66
CA TYR A 89 8.57 -30.92 31.01
C TYR A 89 7.13 -30.57 31.45
N ALA A 90 6.14 -30.71 30.56
CA ALA A 90 4.76 -30.32 30.84
C ALA A 90 4.09 -31.31 31.84
N LYS A 91 3.57 -30.78 32.94
CA LYS A 91 2.87 -31.53 34.00
C LYS A 91 1.39 -31.15 34.14
N GLY A 92 0.93 -30.18 33.34
CA GLY A 92 -0.46 -29.71 33.34
C GLY A 92 -1.43 -30.66 32.65
N LEU A 93 -2.69 -30.63 33.06
CA LEU A 93 -3.79 -31.37 32.39
C LEU A 93 -3.98 -30.90 30.95
N TYR A 94 -3.70 -29.64 30.69
CA TYR A 94 -3.85 -29.01 29.38
C TYR A 94 -2.57 -28.26 28.99
N ILE A 95 -2.24 -28.29 27.73
CA ILE A 95 -1.02 -27.67 27.18
C ILE A 95 -1.41 -26.55 26.21
N ASN A 96 -0.70 -25.43 26.30
CA ASN A 96 -0.75 -24.34 25.37
C ASN A 96 0.68 -23.97 24.90
N PHE A 97 0.80 -23.42 23.70
CA PHE A 97 2.06 -22.96 23.10
C PHE A 97 1.95 -21.45 22.87
N LEU A 98 2.52 -20.65 23.76
CA LEU A 98 2.49 -19.20 23.64
C LEU A 98 3.75 -18.71 22.89
N ASP A 99 3.55 -17.91 21.85
CA ASP A 99 4.68 -17.26 21.17
C ASP A 99 5.22 -16.12 22.04
N SER A 100 6.56 -15.98 22.08
CA SER A 100 7.24 -15.10 23.04
C SER A 100 7.01 -13.59 22.84
N ASP A 101 6.35 -13.19 21.76
CA ASP A 101 5.97 -11.81 21.47
C ASP A 101 4.46 -11.55 21.54
N ASP A 102 3.66 -12.58 21.81
CA ASP A 102 2.20 -12.53 21.92
C ASP A 102 1.73 -12.52 23.39
N LYS A 103 0.44 -12.40 23.62
CA LYS A 103 -0.14 -12.39 24.97
C LYS A 103 -1.58 -12.90 25.01
N TRP A 104 -2.00 -13.30 26.21
CA TRP A 104 -3.37 -13.72 26.49
C TRP A 104 -4.20 -12.64 27.19
N GLU A 105 -5.50 -12.63 26.93
CA GLU A 105 -6.49 -11.90 27.71
C GLU A 105 -6.59 -12.52 29.10
N SER A 106 -6.83 -11.71 30.14
CA SER A 106 -6.75 -12.12 31.55
C SER A 106 -7.71 -13.23 31.99
N ASN A 107 -8.88 -13.35 31.34
CA ASN A 107 -9.89 -14.38 31.67
C ASN A 107 -9.81 -15.62 30.75
N ALA A 108 -8.90 -15.64 29.78
CA ALA A 108 -8.88 -16.67 28.75
C ALA A 108 -8.75 -18.08 29.33
N PHE A 109 -7.84 -18.29 30.24
CA PHE A 109 -7.59 -19.60 30.88
C PHE A 109 -8.77 -20.08 31.75
N LYS A 110 -9.47 -19.16 32.41
CA LYS A 110 -10.68 -19.46 33.19
C LYS A 110 -11.79 -19.99 32.27
N TYR A 111 -12.03 -19.38 31.12
CA TYR A 111 -13.00 -19.89 30.14
C TYR A 111 -12.59 -21.28 29.62
N VAL A 112 -11.32 -21.45 29.24
CA VAL A 112 -10.81 -22.72 28.71
C VAL A 112 -10.96 -23.85 29.75
N ALA A 113 -10.62 -23.61 31.01
CA ALA A 113 -10.79 -24.60 32.10
C ALA A 113 -12.27 -25.00 32.27
N LEU A 114 -13.18 -24.01 32.21
CA LEU A 114 -14.62 -24.27 32.30
C LEU A 114 -15.10 -25.20 31.18
N PHE A 115 -14.71 -24.93 29.93
CA PHE A 115 -15.16 -25.73 28.79
C PHE A 115 -14.51 -27.11 28.74
N PHE A 116 -13.26 -27.30 29.17
CA PHE A 116 -12.67 -28.64 29.32
C PHE A 116 -13.35 -29.46 30.45
N LYS A 117 -13.84 -28.79 31.49
CA LYS A 117 -14.62 -29.44 32.55
C LYS A 117 -16.01 -29.88 32.05
N LEU A 118 -16.68 -29.02 31.27
CA LEU A 118 -18.01 -29.30 30.71
C LEU A 118 -17.95 -30.42 29.64
N TYR A 119 -16.90 -30.43 28.85
CA TYR A 119 -16.74 -31.35 27.69
C TYR A 119 -15.54 -32.28 27.92
N LYS A 120 -15.73 -33.32 28.77
CA LYS A 120 -14.62 -34.24 29.13
C LYS A 120 -13.95 -34.95 27.95
N ASN A 121 -14.68 -35.13 26.86
CA ASN A 121 -14.23 -35.86 25.67
C ASN A 121 -13.64 -34.93 24.58
N ILE A 122 -13.30 -33.69 24.86
CA ILE A 122 -12.71 -32.78 23.87
C ILE A 122 -11.19 -32.73 24.02
N ASP A 123 -10.48 -32.79 22.91
CA ASP A 123 -9.02 -32.79 22.87
C ASP A 123 -8.44 -31.40 22.60
N ILE A 124 -9.19 -30.55 21.86
CA ILE A 124 -8.76 -29.21 21.43
C ILE A 124 -9.82 -28.18 21.76
N ILE A 125 -9.40 -27.10 22.41
CA ILE A 125 -10.16 -25.84 22.55
C ILE A 125 -9.40 -24.73 21.87
N SER A 126 -10.07 -23.98 21.02
CA SER A 126 -9.50 -22.89 20.25
C SER A 126 -10.10 -21.54 20.66
N CYS A 127 -9.25 -20.53 20.77
CA CYS A 127 -9.61 -19.19 21.21
C CYS A 127 -9.51 -18.19 20.05
N ARG A 128 -10.22 -17.09 20.21
CA ARG A 128 -10.31 -16.02 19.21
C ARG A 128 -9.00 -15.27 19.07
N ILE A 129 -8.53 -15.00 17.84
CA ILE A 129 -7.30 -14.24 17.60
C ILE A 129 -7.65 -12.78 17.28
N LYS A 130 -7.02 -11.85 18.02
CA LYS A 130 -7.06 -10.40 17.73
C LYS A 130 -5.67 -9.88 17.50
N TYR A 131 -5.47 -9.20 16.38
CA TYR A 131 -4.22 -8.52 16.10
C TYR A 131 -4.07 -7.26 16.95
N PHE A 132 -2.84 -6.92 17.32
CA PHE A 132 -2.53 -5.69 18.04
C PHE A 132 -1.17 -5.12 17.62
N GLU A 133 -0.87 -3.90 18.05
CA GLU A 133 0.22 -3.01 17.63
C GLU A 133 -0.05 -2.38 16.26
N SER A 134 0.53 -2.85 15.16
CA SER A 134 0.31 -2.25 13.83
C SER A 134 -1.08 -2.50 13.25
N TRP A 135 -1.73 -3.56 13.65
CA TRP A 135 -3.09 -3.91 13.23
C TRP A 135 -4.01 -4.01 14.45
N ASN A 136 -5.26 -3.61 14.31
CA ASN A 136 -6.25 -3.69 15.39
C ASN A 136 -7.58 -4.25 14.86
N HIS A 137 -7.59 -5.51 14.48
CA HIS A 137 -8.78 -6.22 14.04
C HIS A 137 -8.65 -7.73 14.37
N TYR A 138 -9.76 -8.45 14.27
CA TYR A 138 -9.76 -9.91 14.44
C TYR A 138 -9.18 -10.61 13.20
N HIS A 139 -8.75 -11.87 13.39
CA HIS A 139 -8.23 -12.71 12.32
C HIS A 139 -9.25 -12.90 11.19
N PHE A 140 -8.81 -13.07 9.95
CA PHE A 140 -9.70 -13.22 8.79
C PHE A 140 -10.66 -14.41 8.89
N LEU A 141 -10.30 -15.49 9.58
CA LEU A 141 -11.17 -16.64 9.84
C LEU A 141 -12.01 -16.48 11.13
N ASP A 142 -12.27 -15.25 11.57
CA ASP A 142 -13.02 -14.96 12.80
C ASP A 142 -14.50 -15.36 12.72
N TYR A 143 -15.04 -15.59 11.53
CA TYR A 143 -16.42 -16.04 11.33
C TYR A 143 -16.78 -17.33 12.09
N LYS A 144 -15.82 -18.20 12.43
CA LYS A 144 -16.01 -19.42 13.21
C LYS A 144 -16.29 -19.16 14.70
N PHE A 145 -15.97 -17.95 15.20
CA PHE A 145 -16.19 -17.50 16.58
C PHE A 145 -17.46 -16.64 16.76
N LYS A 146 -18.49 -16.80 15.90
CA LYS A 146 -19.77 -16.09 16.09
C LYS A 146 -20.37 -16.31 17.48
N GLN A 147 -20.24 -17.51 18.00
CA GLN A 147 -20.64 -17.93 19.33
C GLN A 147 -19.71 -19.02 19.85
N THR A 148 -19.65 -19.15 21.18
CA THR A 148 -18.94 -20.26 21.86
C THR A 148 -19.70 -21.55 21.66
N ARG A 149 -19.07 -22.60 21.10
CA ARG A 149 -19.76 -23.86 20.74
C ARG A 149 -18.81 -25.01 20.43
N LEU A 150 -19.33 -26.23 20.56
CA LEU A 150 -18.71 -27.44 20.01
C LEU A 150 -18.91 -27.48 18.49
N VAL A 151 -17.85 -27.81 17.75
CA VAL A 151 -17.87 -27.99 16.29
C VAL A 151 -17.39 -29.39 15.93
N ASN A 152 -18.16 -30.03 15.02
CA ASN A 152 -17.81 -31.27 14.37
C ASN A 152 -17.38 -30.96 12.92
N LEU A 153 -16.09 -31.12 12.61
CA LEU A 153 -15.53 -30.81 11.28
C LEU A 153 -16.00 -31.73 10.17
N THR A 154 -16.66 -32.85 10.49
CA THR A 154 -17.31 -33.67 9.45
C THR A 154 -18.55 -32.99 8.91
N GLN A 155 -19.17 -32.11 9.69
CA GLN A 155 -20.38 -31.36 9.33
C GLN A 155 -20.06 -29.89 8.98
N GLU A 156 -19.21 -29.23 9.80
CA GLU A 156 -18.80 -27.85 9.66
C GLU A 156 -17.34 -27.75 9.23
N TYR A 157 -17.00 -28.36 8.08
CA TYR A 157 -15.64 -28.47 7.56
C TYR A 157 -14.95 -27.14 7.29
N ASN A 158 -15.70 -26.05 7.18
CA ASN A 158 -15.18 -24.69 6.99
C ASN A 158 -14.66 -24.04 8.28
N CYS A 159 -14.88 -24.64 9.44
CA CYS A 159 -14.42 -24.15 10.73
C CYS A 159 -13.01 -24.67 11.09
N ILE A 160 -12.05 -24.54 10.19
CA ILE A 160 -10.68 -25.03 10.38
C ILE A 160 -9.91 -24.23 11.45
N GLN A 161 -9.04 -24.91 12.20
CA GLN A 161 -8.10 -24.28 13.13
C GLN A 161 -6.67 -24.43 12.64
N LEU A 162 -5.92 -23.30 12.59
CA LEU A 162 -4.61 -23.23 11.97
C LEU A 162 -3.47 -22.81 12.91
N SER A 163 -3.78 -22.39 14.13
CA SER A 163 -2.79 -21.87 15.10
C SER A 163 -2.78 -22.72 16.37
N ALA A 164 -1.63 -23.28 16.70
CA ALA A 164 -1.39 -23.98 17.96
C ALA A 164 -1.33 -23.00 19.14
N SER A 165 -0.81 -21.80 18.92
CA SER A 165 -0.65 -20.77 19.95
C SER A 165 -1.99 -20.29 20.49
N SER A 166 -3.03 -20.18 19.67
CA SER A 166 -4.39 -19.83 20.11
C SER A 166 -5.23 -21.03 20.53
N SER A 167 -4.63 -22.21 20.68
CA SER A 167 -5.31 -23.46 21.04
C SER A 167 -4.77 -24.06 22.30
N PHE A 168 -5.65 -24.78 23.04
CA PHE A 168 -5.31 -25.59 24.20
C PHE A 168 -5.56 -27.05 23.88
N PHE A 169 -4.66 -27.90 24.31
CA PHE A 169 -4.66 -29.33 24.04
C PHE A 169 -4.77 -30.13 25.32
N ARG A 170 -5.57 -31.17 25.33
CA ARG A 170 -5.57 -32.14 26.44
C ARG A 170 -4.24 -32.92 26.43
N SER A 171 -3.51 -32.91 27.53
CA SER A 171 -2.16 -33.51 27.59
C SER A 171 -2.15 -34.99 27.19
N SER A 172 -3.19 -35.76 27.56
CA SER A 172 -3.30 -37.18 27.18
C SER A 172 -3.49 -37.38 25.65
N SER A 173 -4.13 -36.44 24.97
CA SER A 173 -4.42 -36.56 23.53
C SER A 173 -3.23 -36.25 22.64
N ILE A 174 -2.23 -35.52 23.17
CA ILE A 174 -0.99 -35.16 22.42
C ILE A 174 0.23 -35.96 22.85
N LYS A 175 0.10 -36.87 23.81
CA LYS A 175 1.18 -37.76 24.23
C LYS A 175 1.68 -38.58 23.03
N GLY A 176 2.99 -38.55 22.79
CA GLY A 176 3.62 -39.21 21.64
C GLY A 176 3.40 -38.52 20.28
N LYS A 177 2.77 -37.31 20.27
CA LYS A 177 2.69 -36.49 19.06
C LYS A 177 3.67 -35.32 19.18
N TYR A 178 4.29 -34.97 18.06
CA TYR A 178 5.36 -33.96 18.00
C TYR A 178 5.14 -32.99 16.83
N PHE A 179 5.58 -31.75 17.03
CA PHE A 179 5.75 -30.82 15.93
C PHE A 179 6.82 -31.34 14.98
N THR A 180 6.61 -31.22 13.69
CA THR A 180 7.58 -31.70 12.70
C THR A 180 8.77 -30.75 12.66
N GLU A 181 9.95 -31.24 12.97
CA GLU A 181 11.19 -30.49 12.95
C GLU A 181 11.67 -30.28 11.51
N GLY A 182 12.37 -29.18 11.25
CA GLY A 182 12.87 -28.83 9.91
C GLY A 182 11.82 -28.30 8.93
N VAL A 183 10.55 -28.20 9.32
CA VAL A 183 9.51 -27.54 8.51
C VAL A 183 9.55 -26.05 8.81
N PHE A 184 9.69 -25.25 7.76
CA PHE A 184 9.85 -23.80 7.90
C PHE A 184 8.57 -23.05 8.27
N SER A 185 7.40 -23.59 7.91
CA SER A 185 6.08 -23.04 8.19
C SER A 185 5.01 -24.11 8.05
N GLY A 186 3.92 -23.99 8.84
CA GLY A 186 2.79 -24.93 8.83
C GLY A 186 2.96 -26.13 9.76
N GLU A 187 3.95 -26.10 10.66
CA GLU A 187 4.14 -27.08 11.73
C GLU A 187 2.92 -27.17 12.65
N ASP A 188 2.33 -26.02 12.98
CA ASP A 188 1.09 -25.89 13.76
C ASP A 188 -0.07 -26.65 13.12
N ILE A 189 -0.26 -26.41 11.84
CA ILE A 189 -1.34 -27.00 11.06
C ILE A 189 -1.20 -28.50 11.01
N ARG A 190 0.00 -28.99 10.71
CA ARG A 190 0.27 -30.42 10.66
C ARG A 190 0.05 -31.09 12.03
N PHE A 191 0.46 -30.42 13.12
CA PHE A 191 0.24 -30.91 14.48
C PHE A 191 -1.25 -30.99 14.82
N ILE A 192 -2.01 -29.91 14.61
CA ILE A 192 -3.45 -29.83 14.88
C ILE A 192 -4.22 -30.86 14.06
N PHE A 193 -3.99 -30.92 12.75
CA PHE A 193 -4.74 -31.82 11.88
C PHE A 193 -4.41 -33.30 12.10
N ASN A 194 -3.22 -33.62 12.61
CA ASN A 194 -2.91 -34.98 13.07
C ASN A 194 -3.81 -35.45 14.23
N ILE A 195 -4.29 -34.52 15.04
CA ILE A 195 -5.27 -34.81 16.13
C ILE A 195 -6.68 -34.87 15.55
N LEU A 196 -7.05 -33.86 14.73
CA LEU A 196 -8.39 -33.72 14.17
C LEU A 196 -8.73 -34.79 13.11
N LEU A 197 -7.74 -35.37 12.43
CA LEU A 197 -7.95 -36.53 11.54
C LEU A 197 -8.36 -37.78 12.32
N ILE A 198 -8.01 -37.89 13.62
CA ILE A 198 -8.45 -39.00 14.45
C ILE A 198 -9.79 -38.66 15.10
N LYS A 199 -9.95 -37.43 15.58
CA LYS A 199 -11.15 -36.97 16.29
C LYS A 199 -11.51 -35.55 15.84
N PRO A 200 -12.40 -35.41 14.85
CA PRO A 200 -12.75 -34.14 14.20
C PRO A 200 -13.66 -33.24 15.05
N LEU A 201 -13.41 -33.15 16.35
CA LEU A 201 -14.19 -32.38 17.31
C LEU A 201 -13.34 -31.35 18.04
N LEU A 202 -13.77 -30.08 18.07
CA LEU A 202 -13.13 -29.02 18.85
C LEU A 202 -14.17 -28.00 19.34
N ILE A 203 -13.79 -27.23 20.36
CA ILE A 203 -14.60 -26.10 20.85
C ILE A 203 -13.96 -24.79 20.40
N PHE A 204 -14.78 -23.85 19.92
CA PHE A 204 -14.41 -22.45 19.74
C PHE A 204 -14.98 -21.61 20.87
N ILE A 205 -14.11 -20.84 21.54
CA ILE A 205 -14.49 -19.90 22.62
C ILE A 205 -14.35 -18.48 22.10
N LYS A 206 -15.47 -17.76 22.01
CA LYS A 206 -15.53 -16.37 21.53
C LYS A 206 -14.95 -15.39 22.56
N GLU A 207 -15.15 -15.66 23.83
CA GLU A 207 -14.81 -14.79 24.96
C GLU A 207 -13.32 -14.83 25.31
N ALA A 208 -12.62 -15.93 25.02
CA ALA A 208 -11.19 -16.05 25.24
C ALA A 208 -10.39 -15.49 24.06
N ILE A 209 -9.57 -14.48 24.30
CA ILE A 209 -8.84 -13.76 23.25
C ILE A 209 -7.35 -14.01 23.37
N TYR A 210 -6.75 -14.48 22.27
CA TYR A 210 -5.32 -14.51 22.02
C TYR A 210 -4.93 -13.26 21.25
N TYR A 211 -4.04 -12.44 21.80
CA TYR A 211 -3.52 -11.23 21.15
C TYR A 211 -2.27 -11.57 20.38
N TYR A 212 -2.39 -11.55 19.05
CA TYR A 212 -1.30 -11.78 18.10
C TYR A 212 -0.64 -10.45 17.70
N ARG A 213 0.66 -10.32 17.96
CA ARG A 213 1.41 -9.09 17.64
C ARG A 213 1.72 -8.99 16.17
N LYS A 214 1.33 -7.88 15.54
CA LYS A 214 1.82 -7.46 14.23
C LYS A 214 2.88 -6.39 14.43
N ARG A 215 4.13 -6.83 14.40
CA ARG A 215 5.29 -5.94 14.66
C ARG A 215 5.37 -4.83 13.62
N SER A 216 5.61 -3.60 14.07
CA SER A 216 5.75 -2.42 13.19
C SER A 216 7.01 -2.49 12.32
N ASP A 217 8.05 -3.19 12.78
CA ASP A 217 9.31 -3.38 12.08
C ASP A 217 9.33 -4.54 11.06
N SER A 218 8.20 -5.22 10.89
CA SER A 218 8.02 -6.36 9.95
C SER A 218 9.03 -7.51 10.16
N THR A 219 9.55 -7.69 11.38
CA THR A 219 10.53 -8.72 11.72
C THR A 219 9.91 -10.05 12.14
N SER A 220 8.58 -10.19 12.13
CA SER A 220 7.94 -11.44 12.51
C SER A 220 8.24 -12.59 11.52
N ALA A 221 8.23 -13.82 12.01
CA ALA A 221 8.50 -15.01 11.19
C ALA A 221 7.60 -15.10 9.96
N ILE A 222 6.30 -14.80 10.10
CA ILE A 222 5.32 -14.81 8.98
C ILE A 222 5.64 -13.73 7.95
N GLN A 223 6.10 -12.55 8.37
CA GLN A 223 6.44 -11.46 7.44
C GLN A 223 7.69 -11.77 6.60
N ASN A 224 8.54 -12.68 7.09
CA ASN A 224 9.76 -13.12 6.41
C ASN A 224 9.60 -14.45 5.63
N THR A 225 8.46 -15.13 5.74
CA THR A 225 8.25 -16.43 5.07
C THR A 225 8.34 -16.33 3.55
N GLU A 226 7.81 -15.26 2.94
CA GLU A 226 7.83 -15.09 1.48
C GLU A 226 9.24 -14.96 0.89
N ILE A 227 10.25 -14.58 1.69
CA ILE A 227 11.64 -14.40 1.24
C ILE A 227 12.37 -15.74 1.21
N ASN A 228 11.93 -16.71 2.00
CA ASN A 228 12.57 -18.01 2.08
C ASN A 228 12.11 -18.94 0.95
N LYS A 229 13.06 -19.35 0.07
CA LYS A 229 12.78 -20.24 -1.06
C LYS A 229 12.17 -21.57 -0.64
N ASN A 230 12.52 -22.08 0.52
CA ASN A 230 12.00 -23.35 1.04
C ASN A 230 10.51 -23.26 1.45
N PHE A 231 10.00 -22.09 1.75
CA PHE A 231 8.57 -21.87 2.04
C PHE A 231 7.66 -22.34 0.90
N TYR A 232 8.09 -22.16 -0.34
CA TYR A 232 7.23 -22.41 -1.49
C TYR A 232 7.01 -23.90 -1.75
N ILE A 233 8.06 -24.70 -1.89
CA ILE A 233 7.95 -26.12 -2.30
C ILE A 233 7.86 -27.03 -1.07
N TRP A 234 8.71 -26.82 -0.07
CA TRP A 234 8.75 -27.69 1.11
C TRP A 234 7.45 -27.73 1.89
N THR A 235 6.83 -26.57 2.12
CA THR A 235 5.54 -26.54 2.86
C THR A 235 4.45 -27.30 2.09
N ILE A 236 4.43 -27.25 0.77
CA ILE A 236 3.48 -28.04 -0.02
C ILE A 236 3.70 -29.54 0.22
N GLN A 237 4.95 -30.01 0.14
CA GLN A 237 5.28 -31.43 0.29
C GLN A 237 5.03 -31.94 1.73
N TYR A 238 5.56 -31.20 2.72
CA TYR A 238 5.59 -31.66 4.12
C TYR A 238 4.34 -31.35 4.92
N VAL A 239 3.48 -30.44 4.43
CA VAL A 239 2.22 -30.11 5.11
C VAL A 239 1.01 -30.49 4.25
N GLN A 240 0.83 -29.85 3.09
CA GLN A 240 -0.37 -30.05 2.30
C GLN A 240 -0.45 -31.47 1.75
N GLN A 241 0.57 -31.93 1.03
CA GLN A 241 0.55 -33.29 0.46
C GLN A 241 0.52 -34.36 1.54
N TYR A 242 1.29 -34.17 2.63
CA TYR A 242 1.25 -35.09 3.76
C TYR A 242 -0.16 -35.25 4.36
N LEU A 243 -0.93 -34.15 4.51
CA LEU A 243 -2.28 -34.21 5.04
C LEU A 243 -3.26 -34.88 4.07
N ILE A 244 -3.09 -34.67 2.79
CA ILE A 244 -3.84 -35.37 1.73
C ILE A 244 -3.58 -36.87 1.85
N ASP A 245 -2.32 -37.30 1.82
CA ASP A 245 -1.92 -38.69 1.85
C ASP A 245 -2.40 -39.41 3.13
N LYS A 246 -2.26 -38.72 4.26
CA LYS A 246 -2.74 -39.25 5.55
C LYS A 246 -4.27 -39.37 5.59
N SER A 247 -5.00 -38.40 5.04
CA SER A 247 -6.45 -38.48 4.92
C SER A 247 -6.89 -39.68 4.06
N ILE A 248 -6.23 -39.86 2.91
CA ILE A 248 -6.50 -41.03 2.03
C ILE A 248 -6.15 -42.34 2.73
N SER A 249 -5.03 -42.41 3.44
CA SER A 249 -4.65 -43.62 4.20
C SER A 249 -5.70 -44.00 5.23
N LEU A 250 -6.22 -43.02 6.00
CA LEU A 250 -7.18 -43.25 7.09
C LEU A 250 -8.61 -43.48 6.58
N TYR A 251 -9.05 -42.75 5.55
CA TYR A 251 -10.44 -42.65 5.15
C TYR A 251 -10.72 -43.08 3.70
N LYS A 252 -9.70 -43.48 2.95
CA LYS A 252 -9.76 -43.81 1.52
C LYS A 252 -10.24 -42.65 0.64
N LYS A 253 -10.26 -41.44 1.21
CA LYS A 253 -10.63 -40.19 0.54
C LYS A 253 -10.04 -38.99 1.25
N ILE A 254 -9.99 -37.83 0.59
CA ILE A 254 -9.63 -36.57 1.23
C ILE A 254 -10.90 -36.05 1.94
N VAL A 255 -10.89 -36.02 3.28
CA VAL A 255 -12.03 -35.57 4.07
C VAL A 255 -12.31 -34.06 3.87
N PRO A 256 -13.59 -33.60 3.99
CA PRO A 256 -13.99 -32.24 3.62
C PRO A 256 -13.17 -31.10 4.29
N PHE A 257 -12.85 -31.20 5.57
CA PHE A 257 -12.09 -30.15 6.25
C PHE A 257 -10.62 -30.06 5.79
N ILE A 258 -10.02 -31.17 5.33
CA ILE A 258 -8.70 -31.17 4.68
C ILE A 258 -8.82 -30.51 3.30
N GLN A 259 -9.83 -30.88 2.50
CA GLN A 259 -10.04 -30.23 1.20
C GLN A 259 -10.26 -28.71 1.34
N PHE A 260 -11.04 -28.28 2.35
CA PHE A 260 -11.27 -26.87 2.62
C PHE A 260 -9.98 -26.13 3.00
N TYR A 261 -9.14 -26.74 3.85
CA TYR A 261 -7.83 -26.19 4.22
C TYR A 261 -6.89 -26.10 3.01
N ILE A 262 -6.80 -27.17 2.20
CA ILE A 262 -5.93 -27.16 1.02
C ILE A 262 -6.38 -26.08 0.01
N ALA A 263 -7.69 -25.95 -0.20
CA ALA A 263 -8.23 -24.88 -1.05
C ALA A 263 -7.88 -23.49 -0.54
N TYR A 264 -7.99 -23.26 0.79
CA TYR A 264 -7.58 -22.02 1.44
C TYR A 264 -6.11 -21.70 1.20
N GLU A 265 -5.21 -22.61 1.49
CA GLU A 265 -3.77 -22.43 1.30
C GLU A 265 -3.40 -22.25 -0.18
N THR A 266 -4.02 -23.01 -1.08
CA THR A 266 -3.74 -22.93 -2.52
C THR A 266 -4.10 -21.55 -3.06
N LEU A 267 -5.25 -20.97 -2.65
CA LEU A 267 -5.63 -19.62 -3.06
C LEU A 267 -4.65 -18.55 -2.53
N PHE A 268 -4.19 -18.67 -1.28
CA PHE A 268 -3.13 -17.81 -0.73
C PHE A 268 -1.84 -17.86 -1.56
N ARG A 269 -1.45 -19.06 -1.97
CA ARG A 269 -0.25 -19.30 -2.75
C ARG A 269 -0.38 -18.78 -4.18
N ILE A 270 -1.55 -18.87 -4.79
CA ILE A 270 -1.82 -18.28 -6.10
C ILE A 270 -1.71 -16.75 -6.04
N GLU A 271 -2.16 -16.11 -4.94
CA GLU A 271 -2.04 -14.67 -4.72
C GLU A 271 -0.59 -14.22 -4.42
N SER A 272 0.30 -15.16 -4.09
CA SER A 272 1.69 -14.85 -3.72
C SER A 272 2.50 -14.28 -4.89
N LYS A 273 3.58 -13.57 -4.54
CA LYS A 273 4.54 -13.02 -5.52
C LYS A 273 5.75 -13.95 -5.71
N ALA A 274 5.54 -15.26 -5.76
CA ALA A 274 6.58 -16.27 -5.85
C ALA A 274 7.61 -16.01 -6.98
N TYR A 275 7.15 -15.45 -8.11
CA TYR A 275 8.01 -15.09 -9.25
C TYR A 275 9.11 -14.06 -8.91
N LYS A 276 8.99 -13.35 -7.78
CA LYS A 276 10.01 -12.39 -7.31
C LYS A 276 11.13 -13.05 -6.52
N PHE A 277 10.86 -14.19 -5.91
CA PHE A 277 11.74 -14.83 -4.91
C PHE A 277 12.34 -16.14 -5.40
N LEU A 278 11.73 -16.79 -6.40
CA LEU A 278 12.20 -18.03 -6.97
C LEU A 278 12.96 -17.77 -8.29
N ASP A 279 14.02 -18.54 -8.52
CA ASP A 279 14.62 -18.67 -9.85
C ASP A 279 13.68 -19.42 -10.80
N SER A 280 13.94 -19.34 -12.11
CA SER A 280 13.04 -19.88 -13.14
C SER A 280 12.72 -21.38 -12.96
N ASN A 281 13.69 -22.19 -12.55
CA ASN A 281 13.50 -23.62 -12.39
C ASN A 281 12.65 -23.96 -11.16
N ASN A 282 12.93 -23.32 -10.02
CA ASN A 282 12.14 -23.48 -8.80
C ASN A 282 10.73 -22.88 -8.96
N TYR A 283 10.59 -21.82 -9.74
CA TYR A 283 9.29 -21.25 -10.04
C TYR A 283 8.41 -22.21 -10.84
N ILE A 284 8.95 -22.88 -11.88
CA ILE A 284 8.22 -23.90 -12.65
C ILE A 284 7.81 -25.08 -11.74
N LYS A 285 8.72 -25.56 -10.90
CA LYS A 285 8.40 -26.63 -9.93
C LYS A 285 7.27 -26.23 -8.99
N TYR A 286 7.27 -24.98 -8.54
CA TYR A 286 6.23 -24.46 -7.68
C TYR A 286 4.87 -24.35 -8.39
N CYS A 287 4.84 -23.88 -9.65
CA CYS A 287 3.62 -23.85 -10.46
C CYS A 287 3.02 -25.26 -10.62
N ASN A 288 3.85 -26.25 -10.95
CA ASN A 288 3.42 -27.63 -11.10
C ASN A 288 2.87 -28.23 -9.78
N ALA A 289 3.49 -27.89 -8.64
CA ALA A 289 2.99 -28.30 -7.33
C ALA A 289 1.63 -27.69 -7.00
N ILE A 290 1.40 -26.41 -7.33
CA ILE A 290 0.09 -25.76 -7.17
C ILE A 290 -0.97 -26.38 -8.09
N GLU A 291 -0.65 -26.67 -9.35
CA GLU A 291 -1.57 -27.36 -10.27
C GLU A 291 -1.94 -28.76 -9.74
N SER A 292 -0.97 -29.49 -9.18
CA SER A 292 -1.23 -30.79 -8.54
C SER A 292 -2.20 -30.68 -7.37
N LEU A 293 -2.05 -29.69 -6.50
CA LEU A 293 -3.00 -29.45 -5.40
C LEU A 293 -4.41 -29.08 -5.93
N LEU A 294 -4.49 -28.21 -6.95
CA LEU A 294 -5.76 -27.84 -7.56
C LEU A 294 -6.52 -29.06 -8.09
N ASN A 295 -5.81 -30.00 -8.75
CA ASN A 295 -6.42 -31.17 -9.35
C ASN A 295 -6.94 -32.18 -8.31
N GLN A 296 -6.37 -32.24 -7.12
CA GLN A 296 -6.76 -33.17 -6.05
C GLN A 296 -7.99 -32.72 -5.25
N ILE A 297 -8.36 -31.41 -5.33
CA ILE A 297 -9.43 -30.81 -4.49
C ILE A 297 -10.68 -30.55 -5.33
N GLU A 298 -11.86 -30.82 -4.78
CA GLU A 298 -13.14 -30.57 -5.43
C GLU A 298 -13.39 -29.04 -5.56
N GLU A 299 -14.03 -28.64 -6.67
CA GLU A 299 -14.29 -27.22 -6.99
C GLU A 299 -15.06 -26.45 -5.92
N LYS A 300 -16.02 -27.11 -5.26
CA LYS A 300 -16.83 -26.50 -4.20
C LYS A 300 -15.99 -25.88 -3.08
N PHE A 301 -14.87 -26.52 -2.69
CA PHE A 301 -14.04 -26.03 -1.58
C PHE A 301 -13.29 -24.74 -1.94
N PHE A 302 -13.02 -24.47 -3.21
CA PHE A 302 -12.51 -23.18 -3.68
C PHE A 302 -13.62 -22.13 -3.70
N LEU A 303 -14.82 -22.47 -4.17
CA LEU A 303 -15.95 -21.54 -4.26
C LEU A 303 -16.47 -21.10 -2.90
N GLU A 304 -16.47 -21.97 -1.90
CA GLU A 304 -16.94 -21.71 -0.55
C GLU A 304 -15.97 -20.91 0.36
N GLN A 305 -14.76 -20.62 -0.11
CA GLN A 305 -13.82 -19.76 0.63
C GLN A 305 -14.37 -18.33 0.78
N LEU A 306 -14.60 -17.88 2.01
CA LEU A 306 -15.28 -16.60 2.29
C LEU A 306 -14.36 -15.38 2.14
N ILE A 307 -13.07 -15.54 2.40
CA ILE A 307 -12.13 -14.41 2.48
C ILE A 307 -11.50 -14.03 1.14
N PHE A 308 -11.56 -14.90 0.15
CA PHE A 308 -10.95 -14.64 -1.15
C PHE A 308 -11.94 -14.03 -2.15
N PRO A 309 -11.49 -13.08 -3.00
CA PRO A 309 -12.33 -12.50 -4.03
C PRO A 309 -12.73 -13.56 -5.08
N ILE A 310 -13.93 -13.40 -5.63
CA ILE A 310 -14.50 -14.33 -6.61
C ILE A 310 -13.58 -14.54 -7.81
N ILE A 311 -12.94 -13.47 -8.28
CA ILE A 311 -12.01 -13.52 -9.43
C ILE A 311 -10.85 -14.50 -9.19
N LEU A 312 -10.29 -14.54 -7.98
CA LEU A 312 -9.20 -15.47 -7.64
C LEU A 312 -9.69 -16.92 -7.63
N LYS A 313 -10.89 -17.17 -7.12
CA LYS A 313 -11.50 -18.50 -7.10
C LYS A 313 -11.76 -19.00 -8.53
N LEU A 314 -12.33 -18.17 -9.39
CA LEU A 314 -12.58 -18.52 -10.80
C LEU A 314 -11.29 -18.73 -11.58
N PHE A 315 -10.25 -17.93 -11.27
CA PHE A 315 -8.94 -18.11 -11.86
C PHE A 315 -8.31 -19.45 -11.46
N ALA A 316 -8.35 -19.81 -10.17
CA ALA A 316 -7.89 -21.11 -9.70
C ALA A 316 -8.62 -22.27 -10.40
N LEU A 317 -9.95 -22.17 -10.58
CA LEU A 317 -10.74 -23.14 -11.34
C LEU A 317 -10.40 -23.13 -12.82
N SER A 318 -10.05 -21.99 -13.42
CA SER A 318 -9.62 -21.94 -14.82
C SER A 318 -8.29 -22.68 -15.03
N ILE A 319 -7.36 -22.59 -14.05
CA ILE A 319 -6.12 -23.40 -14.09
C ILE A 319 -6.46 -24.88 -13.95
N LYS A 320 -7.26 -25.28 -12.95
CA LYS A 320 -7.68 -26.64 -12.71
C LYS A 320 -8.34 -27.28 -13.96
N ASN A 321 -9.26 -26.58 -14.59
CA ASN A 321 -10.07 -27.09 -15.70
C ASN A 321 -9.43 -26.81 -17.07
N LYS A 322 -8.28 -26.15 -17.09
CA LYS A 322 -7.58 -25.71 -18.32
C LYS A 322 -8.52 -24.97 -19.31
N SER A 323 -9.45 -24.19 -18.77
CA SER A 323 -10.48 -23.47 -19.52
C SER A 323 -10.87 -22.16 -18.84
N ASP A 324 -11.28 -21.18 -19.63
CA ASP A 324 -11.76 -19.89 -19.08
C ASP A 324 -13.15 -20.06 -18.46
N ILE A 325 -13.18 -20.21 -17.14
CA ILE A 325 -14.43 -20.36 -16.36
C ILE A 325 -15.34 -19.14 -16.50
N ASN A 326 -14.82 -17.94 -16.76
CA ASN A 326 -15.65 -16.75 -16.93
C ASN A 326 -16.60 -16.88 -18.14
N LYS A 327 -16.24 -17.66 -19.14
CA LYS A 327 -17.09 -17.95 -20.30
C LYS A 327 -18.23 -18.91 -19.99
N GLN A 328 -18.14 -19.68 -18.90
CA GLN A 328 -19.13 -20.67 -18.46
C GLN A 328 -20.17 -20.10 -17.48
N LEU A 329 -19.99 -18.84 -17.05
CA LEU A 329 -20.90 -18.18 -16.12
C LEU A 329 -22.29 -17.98 -16.75
N ILE A 330 -23.33 -18.28 -15.97
CA ILE A 330 -24.74 -18.16 -16.36
C ILE A 330 -25.42 -17.13 -15.43
N LEU A 331 -26.29 -16.31 -16.01
CA LEU A 331 -27.15 -15.39 -15.27
C LEU A 331 -28.57 -16.02 -15.12
N ARG A 332 -28.97 -16.26 -13.87
CA ARG A 332 -30.33 -16.74 -13.52
C ARG A 332 -30.86 -15.95 -12.32
N ASN A 333 -32.04 -15.34 -12.45
CA ASN A 333 -32.70 -14.56 -11.40
C ASN A 333 -31.76 -13.57 -10.72
N GLU A 334 -31.11 -12.69 -11.52
CA GLU A 334 -30.13 -11.65 -11.06
C GLU A 334 -28.86 -12.21 -10.38
N SER A 335 -28.70 -13.51 -10.34
CA SER A 335 -27.54 -14.18 -9.76
C SER A 335 -26.62 -14.74 -10.84
N ILE A 336 -25.33 -14.53 -10.67
CA ILE A 336 -24.29 -15.18 -11.46
C ILE A 336 -24.04 -16.55 -10.86
N ILE A 337 -24.13 -17.57 -11.69
CA ILE A 337 -24.03 -18.98 -11.32
C ILE A 337 -22.90 -19.62 -12.13
N TYR A 338 -22.10 -20.43 -11.47
CA TYR A 338 -21.16 -21.37 -12.08
C TYR A 338 -21.51 -22.78 -11.64
N SER A 339 -21.75 -23.68 -12.61
CA SER A 339 -22.26 -25.00 -12.31
C SER A 339 -23.59 -24.87 -11.53
N ASN A 340 -23.66 -25.35 -10.31
CA ASN A 340 -24.81 -25.19 -9.40
C ASN A 340 -24.57 -24.18 -8.25
N TYR A 341 -23.45 -23.44 -8.29
CA TYR A 341 -23.10 -22.50 -7.23
C TYR A 341 -23.48 -21.08 -7.58
N ILE A 342 -24.22 -20.42 -6.68
CA ILE A 342 -24.49 -18.98 -6.76
C ILE A 342 -23.23 -18.25 -6.32
N LEU A 343 -22.55 -17.58 -7.26
CA LEU A 343 -21.34 -16.81 -6.96
C LEU A 343 -21.68 -15.47 -6.32
N LEU A 344 -22.66 -14.76 -6.88
CA LEU A 344 -23.16 -13.50 -6.34
C LEU A 344 -24.53 -13.16 -6.93
N ASN A 345 -25.25 -12.28 -6.23
CA ASN A 345 -26.45 -11.63 -6.76
C ASN A 345 -26.07 -10.20 -7.16
N LEU A 346 -26.30 -9.83 -8.43
CA LEU A 346 -25.85 -8.58 -9.04
C LEU A 346 -26.48 -7.33 -8.41
N ASN A 347 -27.74 -7.40 -8.02
CA ASN A 347 -28.43 -6.25 -7.43
C ASN A 347 -28.11 -6.04 -5.94
N LYS A 348 -27.54 -7.05 -5.27
CA LYS A 348 -27.06 -6.95 -3.88
C LYS A 348 -25.55 -6.65 -3.80
N TYR A 349 -24.80 -6.93 -4.85
CA TYR A 349 -23.32 -6.78 -4.84
C TYR A 349 -22.90 -5.35 -5.17
N LYS A 350 -22.41 -4.63 -4.17
CA LYS A 350 -22.06 -3.19 -4.24
C LYS A 350 -20.69 -2.89 -4.85
N TYR A 351 -19.90 -3.92 -5.21
CA TYR A 351 -18.50 -3.73 -5.58
C TYR A 351 -18.20 -3.98 -7.07
N LEU A 352 -19.23 -4.07 -7.93
CA LEU A 352 -19.00 -4.17 -9.38
C LEU A 352 -18.33 -2.91 -9.93
N ILE A 353 -18.78 -1.75 -9.47
CA ILE A 353 -18.20 -0.46 -9.81
C ILE A 353 -17.88 0.28 -8.51
N ILE A 354 -16.67 0.84 -8.45
CA ILE A 354 -16.22 1.68 -7.33
C ILE A 354 -15.91 3.07 -7.87
N TRP A 355 -16.79 4.05 -7.60
CA TRP A 355 -16.56 5.43 -8.00
C TRP A 355 -15.39 6.03 -7.24
N ARG A 356 -14.38 6.49 -7.95
CA ARG A 356 -13.20 7.19 -7.41
C ARG A 356 -13.29 8.69 -7.57
N ILE A 357 -13.85 9.14 -8.68
CA ILE A 357 -14.08 10.54 -8.99
C ILE A 357 -15.59 10.74 -9.14
N VAL A 358 -16.13 11.66 -8.35
CA VAL A 358 -17.50 12.17 -8.43
C VAL A 358 -17.37 13.67 -8.39
N ASP A 359 -17.61 14.33 -9.49
CA ASP A 359 -17.41 15.79 -9.61
C ASP A 359 -18.46 16.41 -10.55
N ILE A 360 -18.69 17.71 -10.38
CA ILE A 360 -19.55 18.50 -11.25
C ILE A 360 -18.73 19.65 -11.81
N SER A 361 -18.79 19.83 -13.13
CA SER A 361 -18.22 21.00 -13.78
C SER A 361 -19.02 21.37 -15.02
N ASN A 362 -19.31 22.64 -15.21
CA ASN A 362 -20.11 23.18 -16.32
C ASN A 362 -21.48 22.49 -16.47
N ASN A 363 -22.18 22.24 -15.37
CA ASN A 363 -23.43 21.49 -15.30
C ASN A 363 -23.33 20.05 -15.88
N ILE A 364 -22.16 19.44 -15.84
CA ILE A 364 -21.96 18.04 -16.21
C ILE A 364 -21.52 17.28 -14.96
N LEU A 365 -22.22 16.19 -14.64
CA LEU A 365 -21.77 15.23 -13.63
C LEU A 365 -20.74 14.29 -14.25
N HIS A 366 -19.54 14.34 -13.72
CA HIS A 366 -18.42 13.47 -14.08
C HIS A 366 -18.29 12.33 -13.06
N LEU A 367 -18.49 11.11 -13.51
CA LEU A 367 -18.26 9.91 -12.72
C LEU A 367 -17.11 9.14 -13.35
N GLU A 368 -16.09 8.80 -12.59
CA GLU A 368 -15.01 7.94 -13.08
C GLU A 368 -14.67 6.92 -11.99
N GLY A 369 -14.64 5.65 -12.34
CA GLY A 369 -14.48 4.58 -11.37
C GLY A 369 -13.89 3.29 -11.93
N GLU A 370 -13.58 2.39 -11.03
CA GLU A 370 -13.01 1.08 -11.35
C GLU A 370 -14.12 0.09 -11.65
N ASP A 371 -14.00 -0.61 -12.76
CA ASP A 371 -14.78 -1.80 -13.05
C ASP A 371 -14.10 -3.01 -12.38
N LYS A 372 -14.72 -3.51 -11.33
CA LYS A 372 -14.28 -4.68 -10.56
C LYS A 372 -14.97 -5.97 -10.99
N SER A 373 -15.64 -5.93 -12.13
CA SER A 373 -16.31 -7.13 -12.65
C SER A 373 -15.28 -8.20 -13.04
N PHE A 374 -15.59 -9.42 -12.68
CA PHE A 374 -14.89 -10.63 -13.12
C PHE A 374 -15.58 -11.30 -14.32
N LEU A 375 -16.67 -10.69 -14.83
CA LEU A 375 -17.44 -11.21 -15.96
C LEU A 375 -16.66 -11.05 -17.27
N SER A 376 -16.90 -11.92 -18.24
CA SER A 376 -16.33 -11.79 -19.58
C SER A 376 -16.80 -10.49 -20.24
N ARG A 377 -15.86 -9.66 -20.65
CA ARG A 377 -16.11 -8.31 -21.21
C ARG A 377 -16.99 -8.32 -22.46
N GLU A 378 -17.00 -9.41 -23.20
CA GLU A 378 -17.82 -9.59 -24.40
C GLU A 378 -19.30 -9.78 -24.09
N LYS A 379 -19.62 -10.19 -22.85
CA LYS A 379 -20.98 -10.57 -22.42
C LYS A 379 -21.73 -9.46 -21.71
N TYR A 380 -21.06 -8.36 -21.35
CA TYR A 380 -21.73 -7.29 -20.61
C TYR A 380 -21.28 -5.89 -20.99
N PHE A 381 -22.17 -4.93 -20.75
CA PHE A 381 -21.88 -3.50 -20.78
C PHE A 381 -22.69 -2.77 -19.70
N TYR A 382 -22.19 -1.63 -19.29
CA TYR A 382 -22.89 -0.77 -18.35
C TYR A 382 -23.60 0.37 -19.05
N PHE A 383 -24.65 0.89 -18.42
CA PHE A 383 -25.26 2.18 -18.74
C PHE A 383 -25.94 2.77 -17.51
N CYS A 384 -26.19 4.07 -17.51
CA CYS A 384 -27.04 4.67 -16.52
C CYS A 384 -28.26 5.34 -17.16
N LYS A 385 -29.32 5.54 -16.34
CA LYS A 385 -30.52 6.27 -16.74
C LYS A 385 -30.71 7.47 -15.82
N ILE A 386 -31.09 8.59 -16.43
CA ILE A 386 -31.67 9.75 -15.74
C ILE A 386 -33.01 10.02 -16.40
N SER A 387 -34.09 10.00 -15.61
CA SER A 387 -35.46 10.00 -16.17
C SER A 387 -35.56 8.88 -17.23
N ASN A 388 -35.87 9.17 -18.48
CA ASN A 388 -35.99 8.20 -19.56
C ASN A 388 -34.74 8.14 -20.49
N GLN A 389 -33.73 8.97 -20.24
CA GLN A 389 -32.54 9.03 -21.11
C GLN A 389 -31.45 8.08 -20.64
N LYS A 390 -30.90 7.30 -21.58
CA LYS A 390 -29.78 6.39 -21.33
C LYS A 390 -28.45 7.08 -21.65
N TYR A 391 -27.44 6.86 -20.80
CA TYR A 391 -26.06 7.28 -21.00
C TYR A 391 -25.14 6.07 -20.92
N TYR A 392 -24.21 5.98 -21.86
CA TYR A 392 -23.25 4.89 -21.94
C TYR A 392 -21.86 5.36 -21.50
N PRO A 393 -21.07 4.52 -20.82
CA PRO A 393 -19.76 4.89 -20.35
C PRO A 393 -18.73 4.91 -21.48
N LYS A 394 -17.68 5.70 -21.23
CA LYS A 394 -16.39 5.55 -21.93
C LYS A 394 -15.53 4.59 -21.10
N TYR A 395 -14.81 3.72 -21.78
CA TYR A 395 -13.90 2.76 -21.18
C TYR A 395 -12.46 3.19 -21.41
N ASN A 396 -11.69 3.23 -20.33
CA ASN A 396 -10.26 3.48 -20.36
C ASN A 396 -9.55 2.34 -19.65
N TYR A 397 -8.34 2.01 -20.08
CA TYR A 397 -7.52 0.98 -19.48
C TYR A 397 -6.38 1.66 -18.74
N TYR A 398 -6.48 1.77 -17.43
CA TYR A 398 -5.39 2.20 -16.56
C TYR A 398 -4.97 1.01 -15.72
N SER A 399 -3.68 0.87 -15.48
CA SER A 399 -3.14 -0.10 -14.52
C SER A 399 -3.42 0.36 -13.08
N VAL A 400 -4.69 0.44 -12.68
CA VAL A 400 -5.05 0.92 -11.33
C VAL A 400 -4.93 -0.17 -10.29
N TYR A 401 -5.33 -1.39 -10.62
CA TYR A 401 -5.22 -2.58 -9.79
C TYR A 401 -5.12 -3.80 -10.69
N ASP A 402 -3.92 -4.14 -11.06
CA ASP A 402 -3.64 -5.47 -11.57
C ASP A 402 -3.83 -6.45 -10.43
N PHE A 403 -4.75 -7.38 -10.54
CA PHE A 403 -4.81 -8.50 -9.62
C PHE A 403 -3.68 -9.45 -10.01
N MET A 404 -2.52 -9.18 -9.40
CA MET A 404 -1.31 -9.97 -9.66
C MET A 404 -1.40 -11.29 -8.92
N THR A 405 -1.18 -12.36 -9.64
CA THR A 405 -1.01 -13.71 -9.09
C THR A 405 0.38 -14.23 -9.41
N MET A 406 0.71 -15.37 -8.85
CA MET A 406 1.95 -16.07 -9.24
C MET A 406 1.98 -16.40 -10.74
N PHE A 407 0.87 -16.55 -11.42
CA PHE A 407 0.76 -16.84 -12.87
C PHE A 407 0.66 -15.56 -13.72
N GLY A 408 0.86 -14.39 -13.14
CA GLY A 408 0.76 -13.09 -13.81
C GLY A 408 -0.49 -12.31 -13.46
N ASN A 409 -0.79 -11.31 -14.28
CA ASN A 409 -1.95 -10.44 -14.06
C ASN A 409 -3.23 -11.09 -14.62
N ILE A 410 -4.24 -11.29 -13.78
CA ILE A 410 -5.53 -11.90 -14.16
C ILE A 410 -6.64 -10.91 -14.45
N ASN A 411 -6.42 -9.64 -14.19
CA ASN A 411 -7.40 -8.59 -14.50
C ASN A 411 -6.68 -7.29 -14.84
N GLU A 412 -6.69 -6.91 -16.09
CA GLU A 412 -6.33 -5.56 -16.51
C GLU A 412 -7.39 -4.59 -16.00
N GLY A 413 -6.99 -3.70 -15.07
CA GLY A 413 -7.90 -2.74 -14.48
C GLY A 413 -8.60 -1.89 -15.55
N ARG A 414 -9.92 -2.02 -15.67
CA ARG A 414 -10.74 -1.19 -16.54
C ARG A 414 -11.34 -0.05 -15.75
N VAL A 415 -11.20 1.16 -16.25
CA VAL A 415 -11.86 2.35 -15.72
C VAL A 415 -13.04 2.70 -16.59
N ILE A 416 -14.18 2.95 -15.98
CA ILE A 416 -15.37 3.45 -16.63
C ILE A 416 -15.64 4.89 -16.27
N SER A 417 -16.08 5.70 -17.21
CA SER A 417 -16.43 7.09 -16.99
C SER A 417 -17.74 7.47 -17.66
N PHE A 418 -18.54 8.27 -16.95
CA PHE A 418 -19.77 8.87 -17.46
C PHE A 418 -19.65 10.39 -17.40
N ASP A 419 -20.04 11.08 -18.46
CA ASP A 419 -20.25 12.53 -18.52
C ASP A 419 -21.75 12.77 -18.72
N ILE A 420 -22.47 13.22 -17.69
CA ILE A 420 -23.92 13.30 -17.68
C ILE A 420 -24.35 14.77 -17.56
N PRO A 421 -24.98 15.36 -18.59
CA PRO A 421 -25.50 16.72 -18.52
C PRO A 421 -26.60 16.87 -17.49
N LEU A 422 -26.54 17.90 -16.65
CA LEU A 422 -27.51 18.20 -15.59
C LEU A 422 -28.41 19.36 -15.98
N LYS A 423 -29.72 19.23 -15.72
CA LYS A 423 -30.72 20.31 -15.92
C LYS A 423 -30.95 21.00 -14.57
N LYS A 424 -30.95 22.35 -14.57
CA LYS A 424 -31.03 23.17 -13.34
C LYS A 424 -32.31 23.02 -12.53
N ASN A 425 -33.43 22.62 -13.13
CA ASN A 425 -34.75 22.75 -12.51
C ASN A 425 -35.42 21.40 -12.16
N ASN A 426 -34.69 20.26 -12.23
CA ASN A 426 -35.30 18.96 -11.96
C ASN A 426 -34.52 18.19 -10.91
N ASN A 427 -35.26 17.62 -9.96
CA ASN A 427 -34.74 16.54 -9.12
C ASN A 427 -34.54 15.30 -9.99
N ASN A 428 -33.31 14.85 -10.15
CA ASN A 428 -32.98 13.72 -10.98
C ASN A 428 -32.38 12.59 -10.13
N GLN A 429 -32.68 11.36 -10.50
CA GLN A 429 -32.07 10.17 -9.91
C GLN A 429 -31.28 9.45 -10.99
N VAL A 430 -30.03 9.10 -10.70
CA VAL A 430 -29.18 8.30 -11.56
C VAL A 430 -29.26 6.85 -11.14
N ASN A 431 -29.80 6.02 -12.00
CA ASN A 431 -29.88 4.57 -11.81
C ASN A 431 -28.84 3.91 -12.72
N PHE A 432 -28.05 2.99 -12.17
CA PHE A 432 -27.00 2.27 -12.89
C PHE A 432 -27.47 0.86 -13.23
N PHE A 433 -27.10 0.41 -14.41
CA PHE A 433 -27.49 -0.89 -14.92
C PHE A 433 -26.31 -1.64 -15.53
N ILE A 434 -26.33 -2.95 -15.42
CA ILE A 434 -25.52 -3.86 -16.22
C ILE A 434 -26.45 -4.62 -17.18
N SER A 435 -26.07 -4.68 -18.44
CA SER A 435 -26.67 -5.61 -19.40
C SER A 435 -25.71 -6.79 -19.53
N TYR A 436 -26.18 -7.99 -19.22
CA TYR A 436 -25.42 -9.24 -19.31
C TYR A 436 -26.23 -10.26 -20.12
N ASN A 437 -25.70 -10.71 -21.26
CA ASN A 437 -26.42 -11.59 -22.19
C ASN A 437 -27.85 -11.09 -22.48
N ASN A 438 -27.99 -9.81 -22.80
CA ASN A 438 -29.24 -9.10 -23.10
C ASN A 438 -30.25 -8.97 -21.94
N LYS A 439 -29.92 -9.43 -20.73
CA LYS A 439 -30.70 -9.18 -19.51
C LYS A 439 -30.21 -7.92 -18.82
N ILE A 440 -31.13 -7.04 -18.47
CA ILE A 440 -30.82 -5.75 -17.81
C ILE A 440 -31.10 -5.88 -16.33
N ILE A 441 -30.11 -5.55 -15.51
CA ILE A 441 -30.20 -5.61 -14.05
C ILE A 441 -29.75 -4.27 -13.48
N GLU A 442 -30.50 -3.72 -12.54
CA GLU A 442 -30.10 -2.55 -11.79
C GLU A 442 -28.99 -2.91 -10.80
N ILE A 443 -27.94 -2.10 -10.76
CA ILE A 443 -26.78 -2.28 -9.88
C ILE A 443 -26.56 -1.04 -9.00
N PHE A 444 -25.91 -1.24 -7.86
CA PHE A 444 -25.67 -0.21 -6.88
C PHE A 444 -24.17 -0.01 -6.64
N PRO A 445 -23.49 0.85 -7.43
CA PRO A 445 -22.08 1.12 -7.28
C PRO A 445 -21.73 1.68 -5.90
N SER A 446 -20.54 1.40 -5.43
CA SER A 446 -20.00 1.96 -4.19
C SER A 446 -19.12 3.18 -4.46
N PHE A 447 -18.85 3.98 -3.40
CA PHE A 447 -17.91 5.08 -3.42
C PHE A 447 -16.60 4.65 -2.77
N GLY A 448 -15.49 4.89 -3.48
CA GLY A 448 -14.15 4.53 -3.01
C GLY A 448 -13.63 5.51 -1.97
N LYS A 449 -12.63 5.06 -1.22
CA LYS A 449 -11.82 5.88 -0.32
C LYS A 449 -11.33 7.11 -1.11
N PHE A 450 -11.56 8.30 -0.65
CA PHE A 450 -11.26 9.60 -1.31
C PHE A 450 -12.19 10.01 -2.48
N SER A 451 -13.28 9.32 -2.75
CA SER A 451 -14.39 9.96 -3.47
C SER A 451 -14.93 11.15 -2.65
N HIS A 452 -15.47 12.18 -3.29
CA HIS A 452 -16.16 13.25 -2.57
C HIS A 452 -17.40 12.77 -1.80
N MET A 453 -17.85 11.56 -2.09
CA MET A 453 -18.95 10.91 -1.35
C MET A 453 -18.42 9.68 -0.60
N SER A 454 -18.85 9.50 0.64
CA SER A 454 -18.52 8.33 1.46
C SER A 454 -19.48 7.16 1.24
N SER A 455 -19.16 6.02 1.84
CA SER A 455 -20.05 4.83 1.82
C SER A 455 -21.29 4.96 2.72
N LEU A 456 -21.35 5.95 3.60
CA LEU A 456 -22.48 6.19 4.52
C LEU A 456 -23.77 6.51 3.75
N SER A 457 -24.91 6.19 4.36
CA SER A 457 -26.22 6.29 3.73
C SER A 457 -26.65 7.73 3.45
N HIS A 458 -26.26 8.66 4.34
CA HIS A 458 -26.60 10.07 4.23
C HIS A 458 -25.47 10.91 3.62
N SER A 459 -24.47 10.29 3.02
CA SER A 459 -23.39 11.01 2.33
C SER A 459 -23.94 11.88 1.21
N TYR A 460 -23.42 13.09 1.11
CA TYR A 460 -23.78 14.05 0.06
C TYR A 460 -22.55 14.86 -0.37
N TYR A 461 -22.67 15.57 -1.50
CA TYR A 461 -21.62 16.44 -2.05
C TYR A 461 -22.24 17.62 -2.76
N THR A 462 -21.81 18.83 -2.42
CA THR A 462 -22.29 20.08 -3.01
C THR A 462 -21.25 20.70 -3.91
N LYS A 463 -21.60 20.95 -5.17
CA LYS A 463 -20.75 21.68 -6.10
C LYS A 463 -21.54 22.41 -7.16
N GLU A 464 -21.08 23.62 -7.54
CA GLU A 464 -21.80 24.54 -8.43
C GLU A 464 -23.23 24.77 -7.92
N ASN A 465 -24.22 24.52 -8.76
CA ASN A 465 -25.64 24.71 -8.44
C ASN A 465 -26.36 23.40 -8.10
N PHE A 466 -25.62 22.37 -7.64
CA PHE A 466 -26.19 21.05 -7.40
C PHE A 466 -25.74 20.43 -6.08
N ILE A 467 -26.62 19.62 -5.50
CA ILE A 467 -26.35 18.72 -4.40
C ILE A 467 -26.51 17.28 -4.88
N LEU A 468 -25.47 16.50 -4.79
CA LEU A 468 -25.51 15.05 -4.98
C LEU A 468 -25.79 14.40 -3.63
N LYS A 469 -26.72 13.46 -3.56
CA LYS A 469 -27.06 12.72 -2.35
C LYS A 469 -27.21 11.23 -2.62
N LYS A 470 -26.68 10.42 -1.73
CA LYS A 470 -26.93 8.99 -1.73
C LYS A 470 -28.28 8.68 -1.06
N ILE A 471 -29.17 8.04 -1.74
CA ILE A 471 -30.48 7.59 -1.23
C ILE A 471 -30.69 6.13 -1.63
N ASN A 472 -30.87 5.23 -0.66
CA ASN A 472 -31.11 3.81 -0.92
C ASN A 472 -30.13 3.21 -1.96
N ASN A 473 -28.83 3.52 -1.82
CA ASN A 473 -27.74 3.15 -2.74
C ASN A 473 -27.81 3.73 -4.17
N LYS A 474 -28.72 4.66 -4.44
CA LYS A 474 -28.83 5.40 -5.69
C LYS A 474 -28.26 6.80 -5.52
N LEU A 475 -27.91 7.44 -6.64
CA LEU A 475 -27.41 8.81 -6.65
C LEU A 475 -28.52 9.78 -7.05
N ALA A 476 -28.99 10.57 -6.11
CA ALA A 476 -29.97 11.64 -6.36
C ALA A 476 -29.25 12.97 -6.56
N ILE A 477 -29.80 13.81 -7.44
CA ILE A 477 -29.27 15.12 -7.81
C ILE A 477 -30.36 16.16 -7.56
N TYR A 478 -30.03 17.15 -6.75
CA TYR A 478 -30.94 18.26 -6.42
C TYR A 478 -30.34 19.58 -6.90
N PRO A 479 -31.15 20.55 -7.34
CA PRO A 479 -30.73 21.93 -7.43
C PRO A 479 -30.26 22.42 -6.06
N TYR A 480 -29.23 23.26 -6.03
CA TYR A 480 -28.70 23.79 -4.77
C TYR A 480 -29.75 24.67 -4.04
N GLN A 481 -30.00 24.34 -2.79
CA GLN A 481 -30.79 25.10 -1.84
C GLN A 481 -30.11 25.01 -0.47
N HIS A 482 -29.89 26.16 0.17
CA HIS A 482 -29.18 26.21 1.45
C HIS A 482 -29.89 25.42 2.57
N ASN A 483 -31.22 25.51 2.67
CA ASN A 483 -31.97 24.72 3.65
C ASN A 483 -31.88 23.22 3.42
N LEU A 484 -31.82 22.80 2.16
CA LEU A 484 -31.67 21.39 1.81
C LEU A 484 -30.27 20.88 2.16
N GLU A 485 -29.22 21.67 1.88
CA GLU A 485 -27.85 21.33 2.27
C GLU A 485 -27.74 21.18 3.79
N ASN A 486 -28.29 22.11 4.58
CA ASN A 486 -28.30 22.03 6.04
C ASN A 486 -29.06 20.80 6.56
N SER A 487 -30.18 20.45 5.96
CA SER A 487 -30.92 19.22 6.32
C SER A 487 -30.09 17.96 6.07
N PHE A 488 -29.38 17.90 4.94
CA PHE A 488 -28.52 16.76 4.62
C PHE A 488 -27.31 16.67 5.54
N GLU A 489 -26.69 17.79 5.92
CA GLU A 489 -25.62 17.82 6.89
C GLU A 489 -26.05 17.30 8.25
N ASN A 490 -27.22 17.74 8.74
CA ASN A 490 -27.76 17.26 10.02
C ASN A 490 -27.95 15.73 10.01
N LEU A 491 -28.52 15.18 8.95
CA LEU A 491 -28.69 13.71 8.81
C LEU A 491 -27.34 12.98 8.76
N TYR A 492 -26.35 13.56 8.09
CA TYR A 492 -25.02 12.99 7.99
C TYR A 492 -24.30 12.99 9.35
N CYS A 493 -24.40 14.10 10.11
CA CYS A 493 -23.87 14.21 11.46
C CYS A 493 -24.52 13.21 12.44
N ILE A 494 -25.85 12.99 12.33
CA ILE A 494 -26.52 11.95 13.12
C ILE A 494 -25.97 10.56 12.81
N GLU A 495 -25.70 10.24 11.54
CA GLU A 495 -25.12 8.97 11.14
C GLU A 495 -23.66 8.83 11.65
N LEU A 496 -22.86 9.91 11.60
CA LEU A 496 -21.49 9.95 12.14
C LEU A 496 -21.46 9.74 13.66
N LYS A 497 -22.43 10.32 14.39
CA LYS A 497 -22.56 10.12 15.84
C LYS A 497 -22.80 8.64 16.20
N LYS A 498 -23.61 7.93 15.41
CA LYS A 498 -23.86 6.47 15.63
C LYS A 498 -22.60 5.62 15.52
N ILE A 499 -21.56 6.09 14.86
CA ILE A 499 -20.28 5.40 14.70
C ILE A 499 -19.13 6.06 15.47
N ASN A 500 -19.46 6.88 16.48
CA ASN A 500 -18.54 7.54 17.43
C ASN A 500 -17.47 8.39 16.72
N LYS A 501 -17.91 9.35 15.86
CA LYS A 501 -17.05 10.25 15.09
C LYS A 501 -17.22 11.72 15.50
N GLU A 502 -17.26 12.02 16.79
CA GLU A 502 -17.47 13.38 17.32
C GLU A 502 -16.45 14.39 16.76
N LYS A 503 -15.17 14.06 16.73
CA LYS A 503 -14.13 14.96 16.17
C LYS A 503 -14.38 15.33 14.71
N ILE A 504 -14.97 14.43 13.94
CA ILE A 504 -15.33 14.70 12.54
C ILE A 504 -16.53 15.63 12.48
N ILE A 505 -17.51 15.46 13.36
CA ILE A 505 -18.69 16.34 13.46
C ILE A 505 -18.24 17.77 13.79
N ASP A 506 -17.33 17.96 14.75
CA ASP A 506 -16.79 19.27 15.11
C ASP A 506 -16.08 19.95 13.93
N LEU A 507 -15.25 19.20 13.20
CA LEU A 507 -14.59 19.70 12.00
C LEU A 507 -15.58 20.12 10.91
N ARG A 508 -16.64 19.33 10.71
CA ARG A 508 -17.69 19.64 9.74
C ARG A 508 -18.43 20.91 10.13
N THR A 509 -18.84 21.03 11.40
CA THR A 509 -19.52 22.23 11.94
C THR A 509 -18.68 23.48 11.73
N GLN A 510 -17.40 23.48 12.13
CA GLN A 510 -16.47 24.60 11.94
C GLN A 510 -16.29 24.97 10.45
N HIS A 511 -16.24 23.97 9.56
CA HIS A 511 -16.13 24.24 8.12
C HIS A 511 -17.41 24.88 7.55
N PHE A 512 -18.60 24.44 7.96
CA PHE A 512 -19.86 25.03 7.55
C PHE A 512 -20.01 26.47 8.03
N GLU A 513 -19.66 26.77 9.26
CA GLU A 513 -19.64 28.14 9.79
C GLU A 513 -18.68 29.03 8.99
N TYR A 514 -17.47 28.53 8.70
CA TYR A 514 -16.52 29.25 7.85
C TYR A 514 -17.08 29.51 6.46
N LYS A 515 -17.70 28.53 5.81
CA LYS A 515 -18.29 28.66 4.47
C LYS A 515 -19.37 29.73 4.46
N ARG A 516 -20.25 29.75 5.48
CA ARG A 516 -21.33 30.70 5.63
C ARG A 516 -20.84 32.15 5.82
N ASN A 517 -19.81 32.33 6.67
CA ASN A 517 -19.25 33.64 6.99
C ASN A 517 -18.33 34.19 5.88
N ASN A 518 -17.94 33.40 4.89
CA ASN A 518 -17.00 33.80 3.86
C ASN A 518 -17.55 33.61 2.42
N LEU A 519 -18.85 33.72 2.22
CA LEU A 519 -19.50 33.57 0.91
C LEU A 519 -18.94 34.55 -0.14
N ASN A 520 -18.52 35.75 0.27
CA ASN A 520 -18.02 36.83 -0.60
C ASN A 520 -16.52 37.11 -0.43
N LYS A 521 -15.70 36.11 -0.08
CA LYS A 521 -14.24 36.35 0.09
C LYS A 521 -13.58 36.76 -1.22
N ASN A 522 -12.84 37.87 -1.17
CA ASN A 522 -12.10 38.43 -2.33
C ASN A 522 -10.64 37.93 -2.40
N TYR A 523 -10.29 36.89 -1.67
CA TYR A 523 -8.95 36.30 -1.65
C TYR A 523 -9.00 34.79 -1.84
N LYS A 524 -7.88 34.21 -2.30
CA LYS A 524 -7.68 32.78 -2.47
C LYS A 524 -6.62 32.29 -1.50
N ILE A 525 -6.79 31.09 -0.98
CA ILE A 525 -5.83 30.44 -0.08
C ILE A 525 -5.11 29.33 -0.86
N TRP A 526 -3.78 29.36 -0.86
CA TRP A 526 -2.93 28.31 -1.44
C TRP A 526 -2.10 27.63 -0.36
N MET A 527 -2.20 26.33 -0.26
CA MET A 527 -1.34 25.51 0.58
C MET A 527 -0.21 24.93 -0.27
N ILE A 528 1.05 25.12 0.17
CA ILE A 528 2.24 24.67 -0.54
C ILE A 528 3.02 23.75 0.38
N THR A 529 3.60 22.66 -0.16
CA THR A 529 4.43 21.74 0.61
C THR A 529 5.40 20.99 -0.28
N ASP A 530 6.47 20.51 0.30
CA ASP A 530 7.36 19.51 -0.26
C ASP A 530 7.12 18.17 0.45
N ARG A 531 8.17 17.43 0.82
CA ARG A 531 8.04 16.27 1.68
C ARG A 531 7.68 16.71 3.10
N PRO A 532 7.00 15.86 3.89
CA PRO A 532 6.60 16.21 5.24
C PRO A 532 7.75 16.66 6.16
N ASP A 533 8.90 16.03 6.01
CA ASP A 533 10.09 16.17 6.84
C ASP A 533 11.24 16.92 6.16
N GLN A 534 11.11 17.29 4.90
CA GLN A 534 12.19 17.89 4.11
C GLN A 534 11.66 18.86 3.07
N ALA A 535 12.15 20.06 3.06
CA ALA A 535 11.96 21.07 2.02
C ALA A 535 13.13 21.03 0.99
N GLN A 536 13.44 22.16 0.36
CA GLN A 536 14.47 22.34 -0.66
C GLN A 536 14.12 21.66 -2.00
N ASP A 537 12.82 21.40 -2.24
CA ASP A 537 12.30 20.94 -3.52
C ASP A 537 11.41 22.03 -4.16
N ASN A 538 10.69 21.69 -5.21
CA ASN A 538 9.95 22.63 -6.04
C ASN A 538 8.92 23.47 -5.26
N GLY A 539 8.33 22.93 -4.19
CA GLY A 539 7.40 23.65 -3.32
C GLY A 539 8.07 24.83 -2.61
N GLU A 540 9.21 24.61 -1.95
CA GLU A 540 9.93 25.70 -1.29
C GLU A 540 10.37 26.79 -2.27
N TYR A 541 10.94 26.42 -3.43
CA TYR A 541 11.39 27.42 -4.41
C TYR A 541 10.22 28.21 -5.00
N PHE A 542 9.07 27.55 -5.21
CA PHE A 542 7.86 28.24 -5.63
C PHE A 542 7.28 29.15 -4.54
N PHE A 543 7.28 28.70 -3.28
CA PHE A 543 6.88 29.52 -2.13
C PHE A 543 7.77 30.78 -1.99
N ARG A 544 9.11 30.63 -2.11
CA ARG A 544 10.03 31.77 -2.11
C ARG A 544 9.80 32.74 -3.27
N TYR A 545 9.43 32.22 -4.44
CA TYR A 545 9.04 33.06 -5.56
C TYR A 545 7.79 33.87 -5.25
N LEU A 546 6.76 33.28 -4.66
CA LEU A 546 5.54 33.98 -4.26
C LEU A 546 5.78 35.04 -3.17
N ASN A 547 6.66 34.78 -2.20
CA ASN A 547 7.07 35.77 -1.20
C ASN A 547 7.73 37.01 -1.81
N LYS A 548 8.45 36.84 -2.92
CA LYS A 548 9.01 37.98 -3.68
C LYS A 548 7.94 38.68 -4.53
N LEU A 549 7.08 37.92 -5.17
CA LEU A 549 6.05 38.45 -6.07
C LEU A 549 4.93 39.17 -5.34
N LYS A 550 4.57 38.72 -4.12
CA LYS A 550 3.46 39.24 -3.28
C LYS A 550 2.15 39.40 -4.08
N PRO A 551 1.60 38.32 -4.66
CA PRO A 551 0.45 38.41 -5.56
C PRO A 551 -0.80 38.93 -4.83
N LYS A 552 -1.46 39.95 -5.37
CA LYS A 552 -2.67 40.52 -4.79
C LYS A 552 -3.81 39.48 -4.75
N GLY A 553 -4.55 39.43 -3.65
CA GLY A 553 -5.70 38.53 -3.48
C GLY A 553 -5.35 37.05 -3.33
N ILE A 554 -4.09 36.70 -3.05
CA ILE A 554 -3.67 35.32 -2.77
C ILE A 554 -2.93 35.30 -1.43
N ILE A 555 -3.48 34.56 -0.48
CA ILE A 555 -2.82 34.17 0.77
C ILE A 555 -2.21 32.80 0.56
N PHE A 556 -0.96 32.59 0.92
CA PHE A 556 -0.29 31.31 0.72
C PHE A 556 0.51 30.90 1.95
N TYR A 557 0.54 29.61 2.22
CA TYR A 557 1.22 28.98 3.34
C TYR A 557 2.15 27.90 2.86
N PHE A 558 3.26 27.68 3.58
CA PHE A 558 4.12 26.51 3.37
C PHE A 558 4.03 25.60 4.57
N ALA A 559 3.65 24.34 4.33
CA ALA A 559 3.47 23.34 5.38
C ALA A 559 4.62 22.35 5.43
N ILE A 560 5.18 22.12 6.63
CA ILE A 560 6.27 21.19 6.93
C ILE A 560 6.20 20.80 8.40
N LYS A 561 6.67 19.62 8.79
CA LYS A 561 6.71 19.18 10.19
C LYS A 561 7.63 20.05 11.05
N ASN A 562 7.17 20.40 12.25
CA ASN A 562 7.87 21.29 13.18
C ASN A 562 9.15 20.67 13.76
N ASP A 563 9.29 19.34 13.80
CA ASP A 563 10.47 18.62 14.24
C ASP A 563 11.56 18.47 13.15
N SER A 564 11.28 18.94 11.92
CA SER A 564 12.24 18.85 10.82
C SER A 564 13.30 19.96 10.88
N PHE A 565 14.51 19.63 10.40
CA PHE A 565 15.58 20.61 10.25
C PHE A 565 15.16 21.81 9.38
N ASP A 566 14.44 21.56 8.32
CA ASP A 566 14.02 22.60 7.39
C ASP A 566 12.92 23.52 7.96
N TYR A 567 12.12 23.06 8.93
CA TYR A 567 11.20 23.92 9.65
C TYR A 567 11.96 25.03 10.38
N HIS A 568 13.01 24.67 11.13
CA HIS A 568 13.84 25.65 11.86
C HIS A 568 14.55 26.64 10.93
N ARG A 569 14.91 26.19 9.73
CA ARG A 569 15.50 27.05 8.68
C ARG A 569 14.50 28.02 8.05
N LEU A 570 13.23 27.62 7.98
CA LEU A 570 12.14 28.34 7.29
C LEU A 570 11.29 29.19 8.23
N ARG A 571 11.28 28.91 9.54
CA ARG A 571 10.38 29.54 10.54
C ARG A 571 10.40 31.08 10.57
N ASN A 572 11.50 31.70 10.13
CA ASN A 572 11.61 33.16 10.05
C ASN A 572 10.93 33.75 8.79
N LEU A 573 10.45 32.91 7.90
CA LEU A 573 9.61 33.33 6.80
C LEU A 573 8.15 33.38 7.27
N ASN A 574 7.41 34.37 6.78
CA ASN A 574 5.98 34.45 7.10
C ASN A 574 5.20 33.26 6.50
N ASN A 575 4.13 32.84 7.17
CA ASN A 575 3.19 31.83 6.67
C ASN A 575 3.75 30.40 6.61
N ILE A 576 4.57 29.99 7.57
CA ILE A 576 4.98 28.60 7.77
C ILE A 576 4.00 27.93 8.75
N ILE A 577 3.51 26.73 8.41
CA ILE A 577 2.57 25.96 9.22
C ILE A 577 3.15 24.59 9.53
N ASP A 578 2.96 24.13 10.76
CA ASP A 578 3.26 22.73 11.11
C ASP A 578 2.25 21.78 10.45
N LEU A 579 2.76 20.85 9.65
CA LEU A 579 1.98 19.88 8.90
C LEU A 579 1.19 18.91 9.82
N ASN A 580 1.61 18.72 11.07
CA ASN A 580 0.93 17.88 12.06
C ASN A 580 -0.10 18.66 12.90
N SER A 581 -0.23 19.97 12.70
CA SER A 581 -1.14 20.79 13.49
C SER A 581 -2.59 20.71 13.01
N GLU A 582 -3.53 21.01 13.91
CA GLU A 582 -4.93 21.21 13.54
C GLU A 582 -5.10 22.37 12.54
N ASP A 583 -4.24 23.38 12.63
CA ASP A 583 -4.28 24.54 11.73
C ASP A 583 -4.00 24.11 10.28
N TYR A 584 -3.07 23.15 10.07
CA TYR A 584 -2.88 22.62 8.74
C TYR A 584 -4.17 22.06 8.14
N LEU A 585 -4.90 21.22 8.89
CA LEU A 585 -6.16 20.65 8.42
C LEU A 585 -7.22 21.76 8.17
N LYS A 586 -7.34 22.72 9.10
CA LYS A 586 -8.28 23.85 8.95
C LYS A 586 -7.99 24.70 7.71
N PHE A 587 -6.72 25.01 7.45
CA PHE A 587 -6.32 25.76 6.26
C PHE A 587 -6.42 24.94 4.98
N LEU A 588 -6.12 23.64 5.03
CA LEU A 588 -6.28 22.74 3.90
C LEU A 588 -7.75 22.69 3.44
N LEU A 589 -8.71 22.55 4.36
CA LEU A 589 -10.14 22.56 4.04
C LEU A 589 -10.63 23.90 3.47
N LYS A 590 -9.97 25.00 3.80
CA LYS A 590 -10.27 26.36 3.30
C LYS A 590 -9.53 26.71 2.00
N SER A 591 -8.60 25.85 1.55
CA SER A 591 -7.71 26.14 0.44
C SER A 591 -8.41 26.04 -0.92
N ASP A 592 -8.06 26.94 -1.81
CA ASP A 592 -8.42 26.88 -3.24
C ASP A 592 -7.45 26.03 -4.04
N LYS A 593 -6.20 25.90 -3.56
CA LYS A 593 -5.14 25.08 -4.19
C LYS A 593 -4.25 24.39 -3.15
N LEU A 594 -3.97 23.12 -3.41
CA LEU A 594 -2.90 22.36 -2.76
C LEU A 594 -1.79 22.16 -3.80
N ILE A 595 -0.61 22.72 -3.55
CA ILE A 595 0.53 22.73 -4.46
C ILE A 595 1.68 21.97 -3.80
N THR A 596 2.12 20.87 -4.39
CA THR A 596 3.11 20.00 -3.74
C THR A 596 4.10 19.39 -4.72
N SER A 597 5.34 19.18 -4.29
CA SER A 597 6.31 18.36 -5.01
C SER A 597 6.23 16.87 -4.63
N CYS A 598 5.43 16.50 -3.62
CA CYS A 598 5.33 15.15 -3.09
C CYS A 598 3.90 14.59 -3.26
N SER A 599 3.78 13.31 -3.64
CA SER A 599 2.50 12.64 -3.85
C SER A 599 2.03 11.79 -2.65
N GLU A 600 2.63 11.97 -1.47
CA GLU A 600 2.27 11.21 -0.28
C GLU A 600 0.83 11.51 0.17
N LEU A 601 0.11 10.44 0.51
CA LEU A 601 -1.31 10.52 0.84
C LEU A 601 -1.59 11.42 2.05
N PHE A 602 -0.70 11.43 3.04
CA PHE A 602 -0.82 12.22 4.26
C PHE A 602 -0.98 13.74 3.99
N ILE A 603 -0.36 14.25 2.92
CA ILE A 603 -0.44 15.67 2.54
C ILE A 603 -1.88 16.10 2.23
N LYS A 604 -2.62 15.27 1.49
CA LYS A 604 -4.02 15.58 1.13
C LYS A 604 -5.05 15.01 2.10
N ASN A 605 -4.63 14.11 2.98
CA ASN A 605 -5.50 13.45 3.95
C ASN A 605 -4.77 13.19 5.28
N PRO A 606 -4.53 14.23 6.07
CA PRO A 606 -3.74 14.12 7.31
C PRO A 606 -4.44 13.31 8.42
N ILE A 607 -5.75 13.09 8.34
CA ILE A 607 -6.53 12.34 9.33
C ILE A 607 -6.76 10.87 8.94
N GLY A 608 -6.04 10.35 7.96
CA GLY A 608 -6.02 8.93 7.62
C GLY A 608 -7.38 8.36 7.21
N GLU A 609 -7.83 7.28 7.85
CA GLU A 609 -9.09 6.59 7.50
C GLU A 609 -10.34 7.46 7.68
N ASP A 610 -10.32 8.42 8.59
CA ASP A 610 -11.46 9.31 8.84
C ASP A 610 -11.63 10.39 7.77
N GLY A 611 -10.62 10.64 6.95
CA GLY A 611 -10.70 11.59 5.84
C GLY A 611 -11.80 11.31 4.82
N LYS A 612 -12.28 10.07 4.73
CA LYS A 612 -13.43 9.72 3.89
C LYS A 612 -14.73 10.41 4.32
N TYR A 613 -14.83 10.89 5.57
CA TYR A 613 -16.03 11.54 6.11
C TYR A 613 -16.03 13.05 5.92
N ILE A 614 -14.91 13.63 5.45
CA ILE A 614 -14.78 15.06 5.12
C ILE A 614 -14.29 15.28 3.69
N SER A 615 -14.27 14.23 2.87
CA SER A 615 -13.76 14.29 1.49
C SER A 615 -14.59 15.21 0.57
N ASP A 616 -15.85 15.49 0.91
CA ASP A 616 -16.70 16.46 0.25
C ASP A 616 -16.22 17.92 0.43
N PHE A 617 -15.36 18.19 1.42
CA PHE A 617 -14.76 19.50 1.64
C PHE A 617 -13.45 19.73 0.89
N TYR A 618 -12.82 18.68 0.33
CA TYR A 618 -11.60 18.80 -0.46
C TYR A 618 -11.88 19.37 -1.86
N ASN A 619 -12.21 20.65 -1.91
CA ASN A 619 -12.57 21.37 -3.14
C ASN A 619 -11.40 22.14 -3.77
N PHE A 620 -10.17 21.88 -3.36
CA PHE A 620 -8.98 22.53 -3.91
C PHE A 620 -8.51 21.91 -5.23
N ASP A 621 -7.93 22.74 -6.09
CA ASP A 621 -7.16 22.26 -7.23
C ASP A 621 -5.85 21.61 -6.71
N TYR A 622 -5.64 20.34 -6.97
CA TYR A 622 -4.45 19.59 -6.53
C TYR A 622 -3.36 19.64 -7.60
N ILE A 623 -2.30 20.40 -7.34
CA ILE A 623 -1.23 20.71 -8.31
C ILE A 623 0.04 19.98 -7.89
N TYR A 624 0.54 19.15 -8.79
CA TYR A 624 1.77 18.39 -8.60
C TYR A 624 2.94 19.07 -9.30
N LEU A 625 3.86 19.64 -8.53
CA LEU A 625 5.07 20.30 -9.03
C LEU A 625 6.15 19.30 -9.45
N ASN A 626 5.92 18.00 -9.18
CA ASN A 626 6.89 16.93 -9.36
C ASN A 626 8.11 17.05 -8.42
N ASN A 627 8.65 15.93 -7.93
CA ASN A 627 9.87 15.90 -7.12
C ASN A 627 11.13 15.57 -7.93
N GLY A 628 10.95 15.26 -9.21
CA GLY A 628 11.97 14.90 -10.16
C GLY A 628 11.33 14.59 -11.50
N ILE A 629 12.06 14.70 -12.60
CA ILE A 629 11.54 14.40 -13.93
C ILE A 629 11.14 12.91 -13.99
N ILE A 630 9.90 12.65 -14.35
CA ILE A 630 9.35 11.31 -14.50
C ILE A 630 9.96 10.70 -15.76
N LYS A 631 10.80 9.68 -15.61
CA LYS A 631 11.49 8.99 -16.70
C LYS A 631 11.13 7.51 -16.82
N ASP A 632 10.79 6.89 -15.69
CA ASP A 632 10.34 5.51 -15.58
C ASP A 632 8.82 5.42 -15.68
N ASP A 633 8.26 4.22 -15.87
CA ASP A 633 6.82 4.03 -15.84
C ASP A 633 6.31 4.09 -14.38
N LEU A 634 5.62 5.18 -14.06
CA LEU A 634 4.98 5.42 -12.77
C LEU A 634 3.44 5.41 -12.86
N THR A 635 2.86 4.85 -13.91
CA THR A 635 1.41 4.80 -14.12
C THR A 635 0.66 4.23 -12.92
N LYS A 636 1.21 3.21 -12.28
CA LYS A 636 0.66 2.58 -11.08
C LYS A 636 0.53 3.53 -9.89
N TYR A 637 1.45 4.51 -9.77
CA TYR A 637 1.55 5.40 -8.60
C TYR A 637 0.96 6.78 -8.85
N LEU A 638 1.08 7.29 -10.07
CA LEU A 638 0.75 8.68 -10.43
C LEU A 638 -0.47 8.79 -11.36
N ASN A 639 -1.27 7.71 -11.54
CA ASN A 639 -2.45 7.80 -12.38
C ASN A 639 -3.54 8.70 -11.75
N LYS A 640 -4.43 9.20 -12.60
CA LYS A 640 -5.50 10.14 -12.24
C LYS A 640 -6.46 9.58 -11.20
N ILE A 641 -6.78 8.29 -11.26
CA ILE A 641 -7.71 7.65 -10.31
C ILE A 641 -7.15 7.62 -8.89
N THR A 642 -5.83 7.40 -8.76
CA THR A 642 -5.15 7.31 -7.46
C THR A 642 -4.84 8.69 -6.89
N GLN A 643 -4.29 9.59 -7.72
CA GLN A 643 -3.76 10.87 -7.24
C GLN A 643 -4.74 12.04 -7.42
N LYS A 644 -5.53 12.05 -8.50
CA LYS A 644 -6.48 13.13 -8.82
C LYS A 644 -5.84 14.51 -9.00
N PHE A 645 -4.61 14.56 -9.52
CA PHE A 645 -3.99 15.84 -9.82
C PHE A 645 -4.83 16.62 -10.85
N SER A 646 -5.18 17.87 -10.52
CA SER A 646 -5.78 18.79 -11.48
C SER A 646 -4.74 19.28 -12.49
N THR A 647 -3.48 19.42 -12.04
CA THR A 647 -2.38 19.91 -12.87
C THR A 647 -1.06 19.21 -12.48
N ILE A 648 -0.29 18.78 -13.49
CA ILE A 648 1.06 18.22 -13.34
C ILE A 648 2.03 19.11 -14.11
N ILE A 649 3.13 19.49 -13.45
CA ILE A 649 4.21 20.27 -14.04
C ILE A 649 5.22 19.33 -14.70
N THR A 650 5.66 19.67 -15.92
CA THR A 650 6.66 18.91 -16.68
C THR A 650 7.78 19.80 -17.17
N SER A 651 8.97 19.22 -17.43
CA SER A 651 10.18 19.93 -17.81
C SER A 651 10.58 19.71 -19.27
N SER A 652 10.15 18.59 -19.86
CA SER A 652 10.49 18.24 -21.23
C SER A 652 9.26 17.84 -22.03
N LYS A 653 9.36 17.98 -23.37
CA LYS A 653 8.29 17.54 -24.26
C LYS A 653 8.12 16.01 -24.23
N LYS A 654 9.21 15.26 -24.01
CA LYS A 654 9.18 13.80 -23.90
C LYS A 654 8.42 13.36 -22.65
N GLU A 655 8.67 13.97 -21.48
CA GLU A 655 7.95 13.74 -20.24
C GLU A 655 6.46 14.08 -20.40
N TYR A 656 6.15 15.27 -20.96
CA TYR A 656 4.79 15.70 -21.24
C TYR A 656 4.02 14.67 -22.10
N ASN A 657 4.62 14.25 -23.21
CA ASN A 657 4.01 13.29 -24.14
C ASN A 657 3.86 11.91 -23.48
N SER A 658 4.81 11.49 -22.65
CA SER A 658 4.74 10.22 -21.93
C SER A 658 3.54 10.18 -20.95
N ILE A 659 3.31 11.27 -20.21
CA ILE A 659 2.16 11.33 -19.30
C ILE A 659 0.84 11.42 -20.08
N LEU A 660 0.82 12.14 -21.20
CA LEU A 660 -0.37 12.31 -22.03
C LEU A 660 -0.79 11.02 -22.75
N ASN A 661 0.18 10.31 -23.31
CA ASN A 661 -0.07 9.17 -24.21
C ASN A 661 -0.05 7.81 -23.52
N ASN A 662 0.46 7.72 -22.28
CA ASN A 662 0.49 6.51 -21.50
C ASN A 662 -0.73 6.41 -20.56
N LEU A 663 -0.86 5.27 -19.89
CA LEU A 663 -2.00 4.93 -19.03
C LEU A 663 -2.07 5.72 -17.70
N TYR A 664 -1.61 6.98 -17.66
CA TYR A 664 -1.77 7.88 -16.52
C TYR A 664 -3.21 8.46 -16.40
N GLY A 665 -3.95 8.52 -17.50
CA GLY A 665 -5.33 9.00 -17.51
C GLY A 665 -5.50 10.52 -17.51
N TYR A 666 -4.43 11.30 -17.62
CA TYR A 666 -4.48 12.76 -17.71
C TYR A 666 -4.67 13.24 -19.14
N LYS A 667 -5.30 14.40 -19.31
CA LYS A 667 -5.54 15.06 -20.59
C LYS A 667 -4.60 16.26 -20.73
N GLU A 668 -4.51 16.85 -21.92
CA GLU A 668 -3.68 18.04 -22.19
C GLU A 668 -3.92 19.16 -21.18
N ASN A 669 -5.17 19.40 -20.79
CA ASN A 669 -5.52 20.41 -19.83
C ASN A 669 -5.02 20.12 -18.40
N ASN A 670 -4.57 18.93 -18.09
CA ASN A 670 -3.94 18.60 -16.81
C ASN A 670 -2.42 18.80 -16.81
N LEU A 671 -1.80 19.15 -17.93
CA LEU A 671 -0.34 19.17 -18.05
C LEU A 671 0.16 20.57 -18.39
N LEU A 672 1.19 21.02 -17.68
CA LEU A 672 1.87 22.28 -17.95
C LEU A 672 3.37 22.05 -18.20
N LEU A 673 3.83 22.39 -19.37
CA LEU A 673 5.24 22.35 -19.76
C LEU A 673 5.92 23.68 -19.38
N THR A 674 6.43 23.79 -18.15
CA THR A 674 6.95 25.02 -17.56
C THR A 674 8.40 24.94 -17.12
N GLY A 675 8.95 23.73 -16.93
CA GLY A 675 10.16 23.47 -16.15
C GLY A 675 9.85 23.48 -14.64
N LEU A 676 10.81 23.03 -13.84
CA LEU A 676 10.68 22.88 -12.39
C LEU A 676 11.09 24.16 -11.64
N PRO A 677 10.33 24.62 -10.61
CA PRO A 677 10.67 25.84 -9.85
C PRO A 677 12.08 25.87 -9.27
N ARG A 678 12.61 24.72 -8.79
CA ARG A 678 13.94 24.63 -8.22
C ARG A 678 15.07 24.92 -9.22
N TYR A 679 14.80 24.81 -10.52
CA TYR A 679 15.77 25.11 -11.56
C TYR A 679 16.08 26.62 -11.69
N ASP A 680 15.18 27.49 -11.25
CA ASP A 680 15.44 28.94 -11.23
C ASP A 680 16.63 29.28 -10.33
N ASN A 681 16.66 28.67 -9.15
CA ASN A 681 17.77 28.88 -8.22
C ASN A 681 19.04 28.17 -8.70
N LEU A 682 18.92 26.98 -9.23
CA LEU A 682 20.06 26.22 -9.75
C LEU A 682 20.74 26.97 -10.92
N PHE A 683 19.94 27.56 -11.83
CA PHE A 683 20.45 28.38 -12.96
C PHE A 683 21.20 29.63 -12.47
N ARG A 684 20.66 30.32 -11.46
CA ARG A 684 21.31 31.51 -10.89
C ARG A 684 22.59 31.17 -10.15
N LEU A 685 22.55 30.14 -9.32
CA LEU A 685 23.72 29.73 -8.53
C LEU A 685 24.85 29.12 -9.37
N LYS A 686 24.56 28.54 -10.54
CA LYS A 686 25.55 28.01 -11.48
C LYS A 686 26.62 29.08 -11.86
N LYS A 687 26.22 30.34 -11.90
CA LYS A 687 27.12 31.46 -12.23
C LYS A 687 27.95 31.98 -11.03
N LEU A 688 27.53 31.62 -9.80
CA LEU A 688 28.11 32.19 -8.57
C LEU A 688 29.00 31.18 -7.83
N ILE A 689 28.73 29.88 -7.96
CA ILE A 689 29.43 28.83 -7.21
C ILE A 689 30.47 28.18 -8.12
N GLN A 690 31.72 28.24 -7.70
CA GLN A 690 32.81 27.58 -8.39
C GLN A 690 32.74 26.06 -8.20
N THR A 691 33.04 25.35 -9.28
CA THR A 691 33.13 23.88 -9.26
C THR A 691 34.45 23.46 -8.61
N GLU A 692 34.38 22.52 -7.68
CA GLU A 692 35.53 21.98 -6.96
C GLU A 692 35.85 20.56 -7.45
N LYS A 693 37.02 20.03 -7.13
CA LYS A 693 37.45 18.66 -7.51
C LYS A 693 36.71 17.58 -6.66
N PHE A 694 35.38 17.53 -6.78
CA PHE A 694 34.56 16.53 -6.10
C PHE A 694 33.86 15.61 -7.10
N ILE A 695 33.80 14.32 -6.73
CA ILE A 695 32.95 13.29 -7.39
C ILE A 695 31.80 12.99 -6.45
N LEU A 696 30.57 13.11 -6.94
CA LEU A 696 29.37 12.71 -6.22
C LEU A 696 28.91 11.33 -6.69
N ILE A 697 28.84 10.36 -5.79
CA ILE A 697 28.26 9.04 -6.03
C ILE A 697 26.88 9.05 -5.39
N PHE A 698 25.81 9.01 -6.21
CA PHE A 698 24.43 9.17 -5.75
C PHE A 698 23.52 8.05 -6.28
N PRO A 699 23.47 6.89 -5.58
CA PRO A 699 22.65 5.76 -6.00
C PRO A 699 21.18 5.90 -5.62
N THR A 700 20.32 5.26 -6.39
CA THR A 700 18.89 5.09 -6.08
C THR A 700 18.71 3.94 -5.08
N TRP A 701 17.71 4.05 -4.21
CA TRP A 701 17.31 2.95 -3.33
C TRP A 701 16.70 1.78 -4.11
N ARG A 702 16.56 0.62 -3.46
CA ARG A 702 15.91 -0.57 -4.03
C ARG A 702 14.73 -0.97 -3.16
N MET A 703 13.57 -1.25 -3.80
CA MET A 703 12.33 -1.54 -3.10
C MET A 703 12.38 -2.86 -2.31
N ASN A 704 13.07 -3.86 -2.84
CA ASN A 704 13.20 -5.20 -2.25
C ASN A 704 14.13 -5.28 -1.03
N ILE A 705 14.98 -4.29 -0.82
CA ILE A 705 15.97 -4.27 0.29
C ILE A 705 15.84 -3.05 1.21
N LYS A 706 14.82 -2.20 0.99
CA LYS A 706 14.52 -1.14 1.95
C LYS A 706 13.99 -1.78 3.24
N GLY A 707 14.43 -1.28 4.39
CA GLY A 707 13.78 -1.57 5.67
C GLY A 707 12.34 -1.05 5.70
N THR A 708 11.55 -1.51 6.64
CA THR A 708 10.23 -0.92 6.91
C THR A 708 10.37 0.52 7.36
N ARG A 709 9.50 1.38 6.87
CA ARG A 709 9.46 2.78 7.30
C ARG A 709 8.68 2.85 8.61
N ASP A 710 9.27 3.43 9.63
CA ASP A 710 8.55 3.75 10.86
C ASP A 710 7.42 4.73 10.53
N LEU A 711 6.19 4.35 10.84
CA LEU A 711 5.01 5.17 10.56
C LEU A 711 4.92 6.43 11.45
N VAL A 712 5.61 6.42 12.60
CA VAL A 712 5.63 7.56 13.55
C VAL A 712 6.72 8.55 13.16
N ASN A 713 7.95 8.06 12.94
CA ASN A 713 9.12 8.89 12.71
C ASN A 713 9.55 8.98 11.25
N HIS A 714 8.89 8.25 10.34
CA HIS A 714 9.20 8.14 8.91
C HIS A 714 10.64 7.70 8.58
N ASN A 715 11.41 7.26 9.57
CA ASN A 715 12.76 6.74 9.36
C ASN A 715 12.73 5.29 8.90
N SER A 716 13.60 4.93 7.98
CA SER A 716 13.73 3.54 7.54
C SER A 716 14.36 2.69 8.64
N ILE A 717 13.71 1.59 9.01
CA ILE A 717 14.22 0.62 9.97
C ILE A 717 15.25 -0.29 9.28
N LYS A 718 16.20 -0.79 10.07
CA LYS A 718 17.30 -1.65 9.62
C LYS A 718 16.77 -2.90 8.89
N SER A 719 17.36 -3.22 7.73
CA SER A 719 17.14 -4.47 7.03
C SER A 719 18.35 -5.38 7.22
N GLU A 720 18.16 -6.55 7.81
CA GLU A 720 19.23 -7.57 7.95
C GLU A 720 19.69 -8.12 6.60
N HIS A 721 18.80 -8.14 5.60
CA HIS A 721 19.11 -8.59 4.24
C HIS A 721 19.95 -7.58 3.45
N PHE A 722 20.12 -6.36 3.95
CA PHE A 722 20.83 -5.32 3.24
C PHE A 722 22.29 -5.65 2.97
N LYS A 723 23.01 -6.20 3.96
CA LYS A 723 24.42 -6.59 3.83
C LYS A 723 24.68 -7.65 2.74
N ASN A 724 23.74 -8.56 2.55
CA ASN A 724 23.83 -9.64 1.58
C ASN A 724 23.35 -9.24 0.19
N SER A 725 22.86 -8.02 0.02
CA SER A 725 22.34 -7.53 -1.27
C SER A 725 23.47 -7.22 -2.24
N ILE A 726 23.23 -7.49 -3.53
CA ILE A 726 24.12 -7.09 -4.63
C ILE A 726 24.38 -5.59 -4.60
N TYR A 727 23.36 -4.79 -4.23
CA TYR A 727 23.46 -3.35 -4.09
C TYR A 727 24.54 -2.93 -3.07
N PHE A 728 24.47 -3.46 -1.83
CA PHE A 728 25.44 -3.12 -0.79
C PHE A 728 26.84 -3.59 -1.16
N GLN A 729 26.97 -4.82 -1.61
CA GLN A 729 28.27 -5.38 -2.00
C GLN A 729 28.90 -4.55 -3.10
N PHE A 730 28.13 -4.20 -4.14
CA PHE A 730 28.66 -3.39 -5.25
C PHE A 730 29.15 -2.01 -4.78
N TYR A 731 28.33 -1.24 -4.06
CA TYR A 731 28.70 0.12 -3.69
C TYR A 731 29.78 0.15 -2.60
N ASN A 732 29.76 -0.77 -1.61
CA ASN A 732 30.79 -0.86 -0.61
C ASN A 732 32.15 -1.22 -1.24
N ASN A 733 32.17 -2.15 -2.20
CA ASN A 733 33.38 -2.49 -2.94
C ASN A 733 33.84 -1.34 -3.86
N LEU A 734 32.92 -0.61 -4.49
CA LEU A 734 33.24 0.52 -5.36
C LEU A 734 33.93 1.66 -4.59
N ILE A 735 33.34 2.10 -3.47
CA ILE A 735 33.88 3.22 -2.70
C ILE A 735 35.24 2.89 -2.02
N ASN A 736 35.54 1.60 -1.84
CA ASN A 736 36.80 1.12 -1.28
C ASN A 736 37.72 0.48 -2.32
N ASN A 737 37.41 0.65 -3.62
CA ASN A 737 38.24 0.09 -4.69
C ASN A 737 39.61 0.77 -4.78
N LYS A 738 40.70 0.01 -4.64
CA LYS A 738 42.06 0.54 -4.60
C LYS A 738 42.42 1.33 -5.85
N GLU A 739 42.07 0.82 -7.04
CA GLU A 739 42.33 1.48 -8.33
C GLU A 739 41.59 2.83 -8.44
N LEU A 740 40.30 2.87 -8.07
CA LEU A 740 39.52 4.10 -8.06
C LEU A 740 40.14 5.14 -7.11
N LEU A 741 40.51 4.72 -5.90
CA LEU A 741 41.10 5.61 -4.90
C LEU A 741 42.46 6.15 -5.36
N GLN A 742 43.32 5.32 -5.98
CA GLN A 742 44.59 5.72 -6.57
C GLN A 742 44.41 6.77 -7.69
N ILE A 743 43.45 6.53 -8.57
CA ILE A 743 43.10 7.48 -9.67
C ILE A 743 42.61 8.80 -9.08
N MET A 744 41.74 8.77 -8.08
CA MET A 744 41.24 9.99 -7.44
C MET A 744 42.36 10.81 -6.78
N ASN A 745 43.25 10.14 -6.06
CA ASN A 745 44.42 10.78 -5.45
C ASN A 745 45.36 11.38 -6.51
N LYS A 746 45.68 10.63 -7.59
CA LYS A 746 46.54 11.08 -8.67
C LYS A 746 46.08 12.42 -9.28
N TYR A 747 44.73 12.62 -9.38
CA TYR A 747 44.16 13.86 -9.93
C TYR A 747 43.67 14.83 -8.85
N GLU A 748 43.91 14.53 -7.56
CA GLU A 748 43.50 15.33 -6.38
C GLU A 748 41.99 15.52 -6.27
N TYR A 749 41.20 14.53 -6.59
CA TYR A 749 39.75 14.54 -6.41
C TYR A 749 39.33 13.85 -5.11
N LYS A 750 38.35 14.43 -4.43
CA LYS A 750 37.66 13.81 -3.29
C LYS A 750 36.28 13.32 -3.72
N GLY A 751 35.75 12.33 -2.99
CA GLY A 751 34.44 11.76 -3.26
C GLY A 751 33.43 12.02 -2.15
N ILE A 752 32.18 12.09 -2.52
CA ILE A 752 31.03 12.10 -1.62
C ILE A 752 30.12 10.93 -2.05
N PHE A 753 29.97 9.94 -1.19
CA PHE A 753 28.97 8.89 -1.37
C PHE A 753 27.70 9.28 -0.61
N CYS A 754 26.61 9.51 -1.33
CA CYS A 754 25.38 10.00 -0.77
C CYS A 754 24.31 8.92 -0.73
N LEU A 755 23.95 8.48 0.48
CA LEU A 755 22.89 7.50 0.66
C LEU A 755 21.50 8.14 0.43
N HIS A 756 20.64 7.39 -0.24
CA HIS A 756 19.23 7.76 -0.35
C HIS A 756 18.57 7.77 1.05
N PRO A 757 17.63 8.69 1.35
CA PRO A 757 16.95 8.74 2.65
C PRO A 757 16.40 7.41 3.16
N ASN A 758 15.91 6.55 2.27
CA ASN A 758 15.44 5.21 2.63
C ASN A 758 16.53 4.25 3.13
N PHE A 759 17.80 4.62 3.02
CA PHE A 759 18.97 3.81 3.43
C PHE A 759 19.84 4.46 4.49
N ILE A 760 19.43 5.58 5.09
CA ILE A 760 20.20 6.27 6.13
C ILE A 760 20.52 5.33 7.30
N ALA A 761 19.56 4.53 7.74
CA ALA A 761 19.74 3.56 8.83
C ALA A 761 20.80 2.48 8.55
N GLN A 762 21.14 2.25 7.28
CA GLN A 762 22.14 1.29 6.81
C GLN A 762 23.54 1.88 6.63
N LYS A 763 23.73 3.18 6.82
CA LYS A 763 25.04 3.86 6.69
C LYS A 763 26.16 3.16 7.46
N ARG A 764 25.90 2.70 8.66
CA ARG A 764 26.83 2.00 9.54
C ARG A 764 27.46 0.71 8.97
N TYR A 765 26.88 0.15 7.91
CA TYR A 765 27.41 -1.05 7.25
C TYR A 765 28.50 -0.73 6.22
N PHE A 766 28.51 0.50 5.69
CA PHE A 766 29.51 0.94 4.73
C PHE A 766 30.80 1.32 5.44
N ILE A 767 31.91 1.07 4.78
CA ILE A 767 33.26 1.36 5.30
C ILE A 767 33.66 2.73 4.77
N ASP A 768 33.91 3.67 5.68
CA ASP A 768 34.43 5.00 5.35
C ASP A 768 35.93 4.96 5.00
N ASN A 769 36.35 5.89 4.16
CA ASN A 769 37.77 6.11 3.87
C ASN A 769 38.07 7.62 3.73
N ASN A 770 39.35 7.99 3.72
CA ASN A 770 39.80 9.40 3.71
C ASN A 770 39.55 10.15 2.39
N ILE A 771 39.21 9.42 1.30
CA ILE A 771 39.02 9.99 -0.05
C ILE A 771 37.56 10.17 -0.34
N ILE A 772 36.72 9.17 0.01
CA ILE A 772 35.26 9.16 -0.26
C ILE A 772 34.53 9.17 1.08
N GLN A 773 33.88 10.29 1.38
CA GLN A 773 33.09 10.48 2.59
C GLN A 773 31.63 10.05 2.38
N ILE A 774 31.07 9.34 3.36
CA ILE A 774 29.65 8.92 3.34
C ILE A 774 28.80 9.99 4.01
N LYS A 775 27.87 10.60 3.24
CA LYS A 775 26.95 11.65 3.73
C LYS A 775 25.49 11.21 3.63
N GLU A 776 24.70 11.67 4.60
CA GLU A 776 23.26 11.36 4.71
C GLU A 776 22.36 12.34 3.95
N ILE A 777 22.76 13.61 3.86
CA ILE A 777 21.98 14.69 3.25
C ILE A 777 22.79 15.31 2.13
N CYS A 778 22.42 14.98 0.90
CA CYS A 778 23.08 15.51 -0.30
C CYS A 778 22.13 16.25 -1.25
N ASN A 779 20.88 16.47 -0.89
CA ASN A 779 19.89 17.17 -1.74
C ASN A 779 20.08 18.70 -1.73
N ASN A 780 21.27 19.18 -1.40
CA ASN A 780 21.55 20.60 -1.44
C ASN A 780 22.11 20.96 -2.82
N GLN A 781 21.47 21.90 -3.52
CA GLN A 781 21.93 22.41 -4.82
C GLN A 781 23.37 22.89 -4.78
N LYS A 782 23.88 23.38 -3.63
CA LYS A 782 25.26 23.78 -3.46
C LYS A 782 26.24 22.61 -3.66
N ILE A 783 25.86 21.39 -3.18
CA ILE A 783 26.70 20.19 -3.39
C ILE A 783 26.76 19.85 -4.87
N LEU A 784 25.62 19.86 -5.57
CA LEU A 784 25.57 19.61 -7.02
C LEU A 784 26.44 20.61 -7.79
N LEU A 785 26.41 21.91 -7.40
CA LEU A 785 27.16 22.97 -8.06
C LEU A 785 28.65 22.87 -7.78
N LYS A 786 29.07 22.48 -6.57
CA LYS A 786 30.48 22.26 -6.22
C LYS A 786 31.06 21.00 -6.87
N THR A 787 30.25 19.98 -7.15
CA THR A 787 30.66 18.70 -7.71
C THR A 787 31.08 18.83 -9.18
N SER A 788 32.19 18.18 -9.58
CA SER A 788 32.66 18.11 -10.97
C SER A 788 32.09 16.98 -11.78
N LEU A 789 31.85 15.83 -11.16
CA LEU A 789 31.41 14.58 -11.82
C LEU A 789 30.35 13.89 -10.96
N LEU A 790 29.25 13.47 -11.60
CA LEU A 790 28.22 12.63 -10.99
C LEU A 790 28.37 11.18 -11.44
N ILE A 791 28.39 10.25 -10.49
CA ILE A 791 28.22 8.81 -10.71
C ILE A 791 26.88 8.42 -10.12
N THR A 792 25.99 7.88 -10.93
CA THR A 792 24.65 7.48 -10.47
C THR A 792 24.14 6.28 -11.26
N ASP A 793 23.11 5.65 -10.73
CA ASP A 793 22.42 4.56 -11.41
C ASP A 793 21.10 5.03 -12.07
N TYR A 794 19.98 4.90 -11.37
CA TYR A 794 18.63 5.25 -11.88
C TYR A 794 18.07 6.52 -11.24
N SER A 795 18.82 7.27 -10.44
CA SER A 795 18.34 8.45 -9.73
C SER A 795 18.02 9.61 -10.68
N SER A 796 16.85 10.24 -10.48
CA SER A 796 16.46 11.44 -11.25
C SER A 796 17.34 12.67 -11.00
N VAL A 797 18.23 12.64 -10.00
CA VAL A 797 19.19 13.72 -9.73
C VAL A 797 20.11 14.04 -10.93
N PHE A 798 20.28 13.07 -11.84
CA PHE A 798 21.08 13.32 -13.04
C PHE A 798 20.46 14.38 -13.96
N PHE A 799 19.15 14.60 -13.92
CA PHE A 799 18.53 15.70 -14.66
C PHE A 799 18.94 17.05 -14.09
N ASP A 800 19.00 17.19 -12.75
CA ASP A 800 19.46 18.43 -12.12
C ASP A 800 20.93 18.69 -12.46
N PHE A 801 21.75 17.64 -12.49
CA PHE A 801 23.16 17.71 -12.86
C PHE A 801 23.36 18.00 -14.37
N GLY A 802 22.51 17.41 -15.22
CA GLY A 802 22.45 17.72 -16.65
C GLY A 802 22.01 19.16 -16.91
N PHE A 803 21.05 19.69 -16.15
CA PHE A 803 20.59 21.08 -16.27
C PHE A 803 21.72 22.10 -16.06
N ILE A 804 22.66 21.79 -15.18
CA ILE A 804 23.86 22.62 -14.99
C ILE A 804 25.00 22.27 -15.94
N GLU A 805 24.78 21.38 -16.91
CA GLU A 805 25.74 21.00 -17.99
C GLU A 805 27.06 20.42 -17.45
N LYS A 806 26.99 19.50 -16.49
CA LYS A 806 28.12 18.78 -15.94
C LYS A 806 28.14 17.31 -16.35
N PRO A 807 29.32 16.62 -16.39
CA PRO A 807 29.43 15.25 -16.86
C PRO A 807 28.84 14.25 -15.86
N ILE A 808 28.22 13.20 -16.41
CA ILE A 808 27.52 12.13 -15.68
C ILE A 808 28.07 10.78 -16.16
N LEU A 809 28.24 9.84 -15.24
CA LEU A 809 28.49 8.43 -15.53
C LEU A 809 27.36 7.61 -14.91
N TYR A 810 26.71 6.78 -15.74
CA TYR A 810 25.69 5.86 -15.26
C TYR A 810 26.31 4.49 -14.97
N ILE A 811 25.83 3.83 -13.90
CA ILE A 811 26.21 2.47 -13.54
C ILE A 811 24.99 1.57 -13.35
N HIS A 812 24.78 0.61 -14.24
CA HIS A 812 23.61 -0.28 -14.31
C HIS A 812 24.02 -1.75 -14.05
N PHE A 813 24.67 -2.02 -12.92
CA PHE A 813 25.17 -3.35 -12.56
C PHE A 813 24.06 -4.37 -12.23
N ASP A 814 22.86 -3.90 -11.89
CA ASP A 814 21.71 -4.69 -11.48
C ASP A 814 20.44 -4.37 -12.32
N TYR A 815 20.62 -4.05 -13.61
CA TYR A 815 19.54 -3.52 -14.46
C TYR A 815 18.27 -4.38 -14.45
N ASP A 816 18.40 -5.70 -14.69
CA ASP A 816 17.25 -6.61 -14.76
C ASP A 816 16.55 -6.77 -13.42
N GLU A 817 17.30 -6.82 -12.31
CA GLU A 817 16.77 -6.87 -10.97
C GLU A 817 16.02 -5.58 -10.62
N TYR A 818 16.60 -4.43 -10.96
CA TYR A 818 15.96 -3.13 -10.73
C TYR A 818 14.64 -3.02 -11.50
N ARG A 819 14.61 -3.38 -12.78
CA ARG A 819 13.41 -3.30 -13.62
C ARG A 819 12.29 -4.24 -13.15
N ARG A 820 12.63 -5.42 -12.64
CA ARG A 820 11.65 -6.35 -12.08
C ARG A 820 11.09 -5.90 -10.71
N ASN A 821 11.97 -5.37 -9.86
CA ASN A 821 11.63 -5.18 -8.45
C ASN A 821 11.38 -3.73 -8.02
N HIS A 822 11.66 -2.73 -8.90
CA HIS A 822 11.51 -1.31 -8.55
C HIS A 822 10.56 -0.58 -9.48
N PHE A 823 11.03 -0.04 -10.60
CA PHE A 823 10.19 0.61 -11.59
C PHE A 823 10.40 0.02 -13.00
N PRO A 824 9.31 -0.27 -13.74
CA PRO A 824 9.40 -0.64 -15.13
C PRO A 824 10.05 0.46 -15.98
N GLU A 825 10.56 0.09 -17.15
CA GLU A 825 11.15 1.05 -18.09
C GLU A 825 10.06 2.00 -18.61
N GLY A 826 10.37 3.31 -18.62
CA GLY A 826 9.50 4.34 -19.20
C GLY A 826 10.01 4.82 -20.54
N TYR A 827 9.76 6.10 -20.84
CA TYR A 827 10.13 6.69 -22.15
C TYR A 827 11.61 7.00 -22.32
N PHE A 828 12.39 7.07 -21.23
CA PHE A 828 13.77 7.54 -21.24
C PHE A 828 14.76 6.39 -21.46
N ASN A 829 15.48 6.43 -22.57
CA ASN A 829 16.51 5.46 -22.88
C ASN A 829 17.90 6.02 -22.56
N TYR A 830 18.59 5.45 -21.57
CA TYR A 830 19.89 5.93 -21.11
C TYR A 830 20.99 5.94 -22.20
N LYS A 831 20.98 4.98 -23.13
CA LYS A 831 21.97 4.95 -24.24
C LYS A 831 21.69 6.04 -25.28
N LYS A 832 20.41 6.28 -25.61
CA LYS A 832 20.01 7.23 -26.65
C LYS A 832 19.82 8.66 -26.09
N ASP A 833 19.16 8.78 -24.92
CA ASP A 833 18.76 10.07 -24.34
C ASP A 833 19.69 10.51 -23.20
N GLY A 834 20.48 9.60 -22.63
CA GLY A 834 21.33 9.87 -21.46
C GLY A 834 22.37 10.94 -21.69
N PHE A 835 22.73 11.63 -20.63
CA PHE A 835 23.67 12.76 -20.60
C PHE A 835 25.11 12.33 -20.30
N GLY A 836 25.38 11.04 -20.36
CA GLY A 836 26.68 10.41 -20.13
C GLY A 836 26.71 8.96 -20.59
N PRO A 837 27.88 8.30 -20.55
CA PRO A 837 28.01 6.90 -20.89
C PRO A 837 27.38 6.00 -19.79
N VAL A 838 26.91 4.80 -20.21
CA VAL A 838 26.39 3.77 -19.32
C VAL A 838 27.42 2.66 -19.15
N CYS A 839 27.79 2.36 -17.91
CA CYS A 839 28.63 1.24 -17.53
C CYS A 839 27.78 0.15 -16.87
N TYR A 840 28.21 -1.11 -16.97
CA TYR A 840 27.52 -2.26 -16.39
C TYR A 840 28.32 -2.94 -15.27
N ASP A 841 29.59 -2.59 -15.14
CA ASP A 841 30.51 -3.11 -14.13
C ASP A 841 31.47 -2.03 -13.60
N SER A 842 32.13 -2.30 -12.51
CA SER A 842 33.07 -1.39 -11.87
C SER A 842 34.31 -1.09 -12.74
N LYS A 843 34.79 -2.03 -13.52
CA LYS A 843 35.97 -1.88 -14.37
C LYS A 843 35.73 -0.85 -15.48
N CYS A 844 34.57 -0.97 -16.16
CA CYS A 844 34.15 0.03 -17.13
C CYS A 844 33.95 1.41 -16.50
N LEU A 845 33.35 1.47 -15.30
CA LEU A 845 33.10 2.71 -14.58
C LEU A 845 34.43 3.41 -14.21
N ILE A 846 35.38 2.69 -13.63
CA ILE A 846 36.69 3.23 -13.20
C ILE A 846 37.45 3.79 -14.41
N LYS A 847 37.49 3.10 -15.53
CA LYS A 847 38.10 3.59 -16.78
C LYS A 847 37.46 4.91 -17.25
N ASN A 848 36.14 5.02 -17.15
CA ASN A 848 35.45 6.25 -17.52
C ASN A 848 35.69 7.38 -16.49
N VAL A 849 35.82 7.07 -15.22
CA VAL A 849 36.23 8.04 -14.19
C VAL A 849 37.61 8.59 -14.52
N GLU A 850 38.61 7.75 -14.75
CA GLU A 850 39.96 8.16 -15.13
C GLU A 850 39.95 9.07 -16.35
N TYR A 851 39.19 8.68 -17.40
CA TYR A 851 39.06 9.53 -18.58
C TYR A 851 38.49 10.92 -18.23
N GLN A 852 37.48 11.00 -17.38
CA GLN A 852 36.87 12.28 -16.99
C GLN A 852 37.84 13.14 -16.18
N LEU A 853 38.54 12.55 -15.21
CA LEU A 853 39.48 13.27 -14.36
C LEU A 853 40.66 13.81 -15.18
N LYS A 854 41.24 12.99 -16.08
CA LYS A 854 42.28 13.39 -17.03
C LYS A 854 41.86 14.59 -17.89
N ASN A 855 40.57 14.64 -18.31
CA ASN A 855 40.00 15.73 -19.11
C ASN A 855 39.34 16.83 -18.24
N LYS A 856 39.70 16.97 -16.97
CA LYS A 856 39.18 17.98 -16.03
C LYS A 856 37.65 18.03 -15.99
N CYS A 857 37.00 16.89 -16.10
CA CYS A 857 35.55 16.71 -16.09
C CYS A 857 34.80 17.57 -17.14
N LYS A 858 35.36 17.71 -18.33
CA LYS A 858 34.71 18.47 -19.42
C LYS A 858 33.58 17.68 -20.04
N LEU A 859 32.40 18.29 -20.13
CA LEU A 859 31.23 17.68 -20.78
C LEU A 859 31.46 17.52 -22.29
N LYS A 860 31.27 16.31 -22.82
CA LYS A 860 31.37 16.05 -24.27
C LYS A 860 30.26 16.77 -25.07
N LYS A 861 30.55 17.28 -26.24
CA LYS A 861 29.60 18.02 -27.12
C LYS A 861 28.31 17.25 -27.38
N ILE A 862 28.38 15.93 -27.57
CA ILE A 862 27.20 15.08 -27.80
C ILE A 862 26.20 15.13 -26.61
N TYR A 863 26.70 15.10 -25.36
CA TYR A 863 25.84 15.15 -24.18
C TYR A 863 25.29 16.56 -23.94
N SER A 864 26.06 17.59 -24.19
CA SER A 864 25.56 18.98 -24.17
C SER A 864 24.43 19.20 -25.18
N LYS A 865 24.51 18.62 -26.39
CA LYS A 865 23.43 18.64 -27.38
C LYS A 865 22.19 17.93 -26.88
N ARG A 866 22.33 16.73 -26.29
CA ARG A 866 21.20 15.96 -25.73
C ARG A 866 20.50 16.71 -24.58
N ILE A 867 21.25 17.35 -23.68
CA ILE A 867 20.73 18.18 -22.59
C ILE A 867 19.88 19.32 -23.14
N LYS A 868 20.41 20.09 -24.12
CA LYS A 868 19.70 21.21 -24.74
C LYS A 868 18.44 20.79 -25.50
N GLN A 869 18.44 19.58 -26.09
CA GLN A 869 17.25 19.02 -26.75
C GLN A 869 16.23 18.48 -25.76
N PHE A 870 16.65 18.04 -24.61
CA PHE A 870 15.78 17.44 -23.60
C PHE A 870 14.96 18.50 -22.85
N PHE A 871 15.60 19.52 -22.28
CA PHE A 871 14.92 20.56 -21.51
C PHE A 871 14.23 21.57 -22.44
N ARG A 872 12.95 21.83 -22.18
CA ARG A 872 12.22 22.88 -22.91
C ARG A 872 12.75 24.27 -22.60
N TYR A 873 13.11 24.50 -21.34
CA TYR A 873 13.60 25.80 -20.87
C TYR A 873 14.87 25.58 -20.02
N ILE A 874 15.91 26.37 -20.26
CA ILE A 874 17.16 26.44 -19.51
C ILE A 874 17.37 27.91 -19.11
N ASP A 875 16.56 28.37 -18.17
CA ASP A 875 16.56 29.74 -17.66
C ASP A 875 16.07 29.77 -16.18
N ASP A 876 15.93 30.98 -15.61
CA ASP A 876 15.45 31.19 -14.23
C ASP A 876 13.99 31.69 -14.14
N LYS A 877 13.15 31.35 -15.13
CA LYS A 877 11.76 31.81 -15.21
C LYS A 877 10.73 30.68 -15.04
N ASN A 878 11.12 29.55 -14.51
CA ASN A 878 10.24 28.38 -14.37
C ASN A 878 9.11 28.64 -13.38
N SER A 879 9.41 29.19 -12.19
CA SER A 879 8.39 29.58 -11.18
C SER A 879 7.37 30.59 -11.74
N MET A 880 7.83 31.52 -12.55
CA MET A 880 6.95 32.48 -13.23
C MET A 880 5.99 31.79 -14.21
N ARG A 881 6.50 30.84 -15.01
CA ARG A 881 5.66 30.03 -15.93
C ARG A 881 4.66 29.18 -15.17
N VAL A 882 5.06 28.52 -14.09
CA VAL A 882 4.18 27.77 -13.20
C VAL A 882 3.07 28.68 -12.66
N PHE A 883 3.41 29.83 -12.10
CA PHE A 883 2.44 30.79 -11.56
C PHE A 883 1.42 31.25 -12.62
N LYS A 884 1.92 31.68 -13.80
CA LYS A 884 1.07 32.08 -14.92
C LYS A 884 0.17 30.95 -15.42
N GLY A 885 0.70 29.73 -15.50
CA GLY A 885 -0.04 28.54 -15.91
C GLY A 885 -1.18 28.20 -14.95
N ILE A 886 -0.91 28.22 -13.65
CA ILE A 886 -1.88 27.93 -12.59
C ILE A 886 -3.02 28.96 -12.54
N ILE A 887 -2.73 30.24 -12.80
CA ILE A 887 -3.75 31.30 -12.83
C ILE A 887 -4.56 31.30 -14.12
N LYS A 888 -3.92 31.17 -15.29
CA LYS A 888 -4.59 31.16 -16.61
C LYS A 888 -5.47 29.93 -16.82
N TYR A 889 -5.25 28.88 -16.09
CA TYR A 889 -5.97 27.61 -16.26
C TYR A 889 -7.50 27.77 -16.16
N LYS A 890 -8.02 28.56 -15.24
CA LYS A 890 -9.47 28.90 -15.17
C LYS A 890 -9.96 29.74 -16.35
N ASN A 891 -9.15 30.68 -16.82
CA ASN A 891 -9.54 31.58 -17.91
C ASN A 891 -9.56 30.87 -19.30
N TYR A 892 -8.77 29.78 -19.48
CA TYR A 892 -8.76 29.04 -20.75
C TYR A 892 -9.99 28.12 -20.88
N ILE A 893 -10.46 27.55 -19.80
CA ILE A 893 -11.73 26.79 -19.78
C ILE A 893 -12.90 27.71 -20.11
N PHE A 894 -12.96 28.92 -19.54
CA PHE A 894 -14.00 29.90 -19.85
C PHE A 894 -13.95 30.37 -21.32
N LYS A 895 -12.76 30.64 -21.88
CA LYS A 895 -12.62 31.04 -23.29
C LYS A 895 -12.94 29.92 -24.29
N LYS A 896 -12.57 28.66 -24.01
CA LYS A 896 -12.85 27.55 -24.94
C LYS A 896 -14.34 27.18 -24.96
N THR A 897 -15.03 27.29 -23.83
CA THR A 897 -16.50 27.12 -23.77
C THR A 897 -17.23 28.26 -24.48
N TYR A 898 -16.76 29.48 -24.35
CA TYR A 898 -17.33 30.64 -25.08
C TYR A 898 -17.10 30.55 -26.59
N TYR A 899 -15.91 30.09 -27.00
CA TYR A 899 -15.59 29.91 -28.43
C TYR A 899 -16.33 28.72 -29.08
N PHE A 900 -16.61 27.66 -28.29
CA PHE A 900 -17.39 26.52 -28.78
C PHE A 900 -18.89 26.86 -28.85
N SER A 901 -19.43 27.59 -27.86
CA SER A 901 -20.82 28.06 -27.89
C SER A 901 -21.05 29.13 -29.00
N SER A 902 -20.10 30.05 -29.22
CA SER A 902 -20.22 31.04 -30.31
C SER A 902 -20.11 30.43 -31.70
N LYS A 903 -19.27 29.39 -31.91
CA LYS A 903 -19.24 28.65 -33.19
C LYS A 903 -20.51 27.82 -33.43
N ILE A 904 -21.07 27.21 -32.41
CA ILE A 904 -22.34 26.49 -32.55
C ILE A 904 -23.48 27.48 -32.82
N PHE A 905 -23.47 28.64 -32.15
CA PHE A 905 -24.45 29.69 -32.41
C PHE A 905 -24.32 30.28 -33.84
N LEU A 906 -23.10 30.43 -34.34
CA LEU A 906 -22.84 30.89 -35.70
C LEU A 906 -23.26 29.87 -36.77
N ILE A 907 -23.02 28.57 -36.49
CA ILE A 907 -23.45 27.49 -37.38
C ILE A 907 -24.99 27.34 -37.37
N LEU A 908 -25.64 27.42 -36.20
CA LEU A 908 -27.09 27.42 -36.07
C LEU A 908 -27.69 28.67 -36.76
N PHE A 909 -27.09 29.83 -36.60
CA PHE A 909 -27.52 31.08 -37.27
C PHE A 909 -27.39 30.96 -38.79
N LEU A 910 -26.28 30.42 -39.31
CA LEU A 910 -26.08 30.14 -40.75
C LEU A 910 -27.10 29.13 -41.29
N VAL A 911 -27.38 28.07 -40.55
CA VAL A 911 -28.40 27.06 -40.94
C VAL A 911 -29.82 27.67 -40.94
N VAL A 912 -30.14 28.55 -40.02
CA VAL A 912 -31.41 29.30 -40.02
C VAL A 912 -31.49 30.30 -41.20
N CYS A 913 -30.39 31.04 -41.46
CA CYS A 913 -30.35 31.95 -42.62
C CYS A 913 -30.45 31.19 -43.93
N ILE A 914 -29.81 30.05 -44.10
CA ILE A 914 -29.92 29.20 -45.29
C ILE A 914 -31.36 28.64 -45.42
N LYS A 915 -32.03 28.24 -44.34
CA LYS A 915 -33.43 27.81 -44.39
C LYS A 915 -34.38 28.94 -44.78
N ILE A 916 -34.12 30.16 -44.31
CA ILE A 916 -34.92 31.36 -44.69
C ILE A 916 -34.68 31.71 -46.17
N TYR A 917 -33.43 31.57 -46.68
CA TYR A 917 -33.12 31.82 -48.09
C TYR A 917 -33.77 30.82 -49.04
N PHE A 918 -34.07 29.57 -48.58
CA PHE A 918 -34.77 28.59 -49.40
C PHE A 918 -36.32 28.61 -49.22
N ILE A 919 -36.87 29.51 -48.43
CA ILE A 919 -38.32 29.71 -48.24
C ILE A 919 -38.82 30.99 -48.92
N PHE A 920 -37.92 31.89 -49.28
CA PHE A 920 -38.21 33.02 -50.17
C PHE A 920 -37.52 32.79 -51.53
#